data_e384fca132ffcf8c6347c7441a2ebdb4
#
_entry.id   e384fca132ffcf8c6347c7441a2ebdb4
#
_cell.length_a   1.000
_cell.length_b   1.000
_cell.length_c   1.000
_cell.angle_alpha   90.00
_cell.angle_beta   90.00
_cell.angle_gamma   90.00
#
_symmetry.space_group_name_H-M   'P 1'
#
loop_
_entity.id
_entity.type
_entity.pdbx_description
1 polymer ?
#
loop_
_entity_poly.entity_id
_entity_poly.type
_entity_poly.pdbx_seq_one_letter_code
_entity_poly.pdbx_strand_id
1 'polypeptide(L)'
;MLTAPLLTGVTALSSGWGMIPTMGGLVCLGAGSGIFVKFVHCFFKMHYICMFNTINHDDKMNKNVILAILMLLAMHVQALEVSNTAGGLSSKVTNLDITSLKVTGSMNAEDFYFISDNLHKLKTVDLEGVSIEACRTAEGHYWRWDFAADVLPVGSFADLPVTSVTLPAGLKAIGEASFAGCSHLASITLPATVDSIADFAFAGCTSLTAIQLPASVQVVGYGAFMRCTSLASLKVDSSSRLRKLDATALMDCPALKTIKLGSSIQMIGERALAGTGISSLDLSTSKHLTEVGDWVMVLTPVTSAKMPNSLTSLGDGAFLYDSSLAEVSLGGKLANLNDYLLAGTAINGSLDLKGVKSFGDYALYNVSTLTVVELPETMTWLGTRSMAGMTGLEKLTSGAGRVPELGEEVWAGVNQSSIPLTVPSGSVDRYKAAEQWKEFMIESGWLRGDVNGDGEVNIADINALVSIILGQVFDDAFMRRADVNDDGEINISDINAVLSIIMGSSFKATLMPDTGDRMHLDDVYIQPGEERTLAVKLENASGYSSLQCDIILPQGLTLVANNGAQGYVNETCAIDATTSRAVMYSLSRTALDDSNDGVFSITVRADAALPSEAEIVLTGILLSDADNAGWHVADCRASVTNSTGVEDLRASADRVWIEDHALCIDTRHDGTAQLVAINGTSRDLTLAAGENRYSVEPGFYVVVLNGKSYKISIR
;
A
#
# COMPACT_ATOMS: atom_id res chain seq x y z
N MET A 1 -37.42 -35.74 16.91
CA MET A 1 -38.54 -36.19 17.77
C MET A 1 -38.76 -35.09 18.80
N LEU A 2 -39.98 -34.65 18.75
CA LEU A 2 -40.89 -33.92 19.60
C LEU A 2 -40.66 -32.40 19.62
N THR A 3 -41.35 -31.62 18.87
CA THR A 3 -42.78 -31.16 18.78
C THR A 3 -43.05 -30.00 19.72
N ALA A 4 -43.38 -28.87 19.14
CA ALA A 4 -44.08 -27.74 19.74
C ALA A 4 -45.49 -28.11 20.25
N PRO A 5 -46.18 -27.29 21.03
CA PRO A 5 -47.26 -26.56 20.37
C PRO A 5 -47.50 -25.11 20.83
N LEU A 6 -47.99 -24.36 19.92
CA LEU A 6 -48.95 -23.28 19.88
C LEU A 6 -49.99 -23.28 21.02
N LEU A 7 -50.36 -22.11 21.54
CA LEU A 7 -51.71 -21.79 21.94
C LEU A 7 -52.06 -20.32 21.73
N THR A 8 -52.98 -20.15 20.85
CA THR A 8 -53.82 -19.02 20.49
C THR A 8 -54.79 -18.65 21.63
N GLY A 9 -55.16 -17.39 21.70
CA GLY A 9 -56.26 -16.92 22.56
C GLY A 9 -56.60 -15.46 22.28
N VAL A 10 -57.45 -15.28 21.27
CA VAL A 10 -58.16 -14.03 20.95
C VAL A 10 -59.35 -13.90 21.87
N THR A 11 -59.63 -12.71 22.42
CA THR A 11 -61.01 -12.21 22.47
C THR A 11 -61.04 -10.67 22.43
N ALA A 12 -61.75 -10.21 21.46
CA ALA A 12 -62.13 -8.83 21.23
C ALA A 12 -63.25 -8.43 22.22
N LEU A 13 -63.25 -7.17 22.61
CA LEU A 13 -64.48 -6.45 22.96
C LEU A 13 -64.46 -5.06 22.40
N SER A 14 -65.43 -4.83 21.54
CA SER A 14 -65.83 -3.61 20.88
C SER A 14 -66.47 -2.60 21.81
N SER A 15 -66.23 -1.32 21.58
CA SER A 15 -67.21 -0.24 21.47
C SER A 15 -66.50 1.09 21.52
N GLY A 16 -66.41 1.72 20.44
CA GLY A 16 -67.19 2.90 20.02
C GLY A 16 -66.67 4.20 20.56
N TRP A 17 -66.11 4.98 19.64
CA TRP A 17 -66.33 6.42 19.55
C TRP A 17 -65.52 7.02 18.39
N GLY A 18 -66.22 7.57 17.47
CA GLY A 18 -66.10 8.83 16.77
C GLY A 18 -64.92 9.12 15.90
N MET A 19 -65.16 9.10 14.61
CA MET A 19 -64.32 9.75 13.56
C MET A 19 -64.12 11.22 13.84
N ILE A 20 -62.90 11.72 13.69
CA ILE A 20 -62.57 13.08 13.36
C ILE A 20 -61.51 13.08 12.21
N PRO A 21 -61.57 14.00 11.24
CA PRO A 21 -61.05 13.77 9.87
C PRO A 21 -59.59 14.07 9.72
N THR A 22 -59.04 13.39 8.70
CA THR A 22 -57.73 13.61 8.11
C THR A 22 -57.52 15.05 7.68
N MET A 23 -56.45 15.67 8.12
CA MET A 23 -55.81 16.77 7.45
C MET A 23 -54.34 16.45 7.16
N GLY A 24 -54.03 16.77 5.95
CA GLY A 24 -52.93 16.34 5.14
C GLY A 24 -51.52 16.63 5.66
N GLY A 25 -50.67 15.94 5.00
CA GLY A 25 -49.25 15.96 4.88
C GLY A 25 -48.47 17.14 5.44
N LEU A 26 -47.45 16.80 6.23
CA LEU A 26 -46.29 17.67 6.38
C LEU A 26 -45.02 16.84 6.29
N VAL A 27 -44.26 17.16 5.30
CA VAL A 27 -42.91 16.66 5.03
C VAL A 27 -42.02 17.06 6.23
N CYS A 28 -41.40 16.08 6.90
CA CYS A 28 -40.36 16.39 7.86
C CYS A 28 -39.03 16.60 7.16
N LEU A 29 -38.67 17.86 6.98
CA LEU A 29 -37.29 18.28 6.79
C LEU A 29 -36.63 18.42 8.17
N GLY A 30 -35.45 17.82 8.32
CA GLY A 30 -34.70 17.80 9.55
C GLY A 30 -34.28 19.21 10.02
N ALA A 31 -34.43 19.44 11.31
CA ALA A 31 -33.73 20.51 12.02
C ALA A 31 -33.76 20.18 13.53
N GLY A 32 -32.62 20.29 14.10
CA GLY A 32 -32.09 20.23 15.45
C GLY A 32 -33.01 19.99 16.67
N SER A 33 -32.52 19.11 17.52
CA SER A 33 -33.12 18.70 18.80
C SER A 33 -33.58 19.83 19.76
N GLY A 34 -33.11 21.07 19.54
CA GLY A 34 -33.49 22.22 20.36
C GLY A 34 -34.93 22.75 20.17
N ILE A 35 -35.57 22.47 19.00
CA ILE A 35 -36.94 22.92 18.72
C ILE A 35 -37.96 21.97 19.35
N PHE A 36 -37.63 20.67 19.43
CA PHE A 36 -38.54 19.67 20.04
C PHE A 36 -38.71 19.87 21.53
N VAL A 37 -37.66 20.20 22.26
CA VAL A 37 -37.72 20.48 23.71
C VAL A 37 -38.51 21.77 23.98
N LYS A 38 -38.32 22.81 23.16
CA LYS A 38 -39.14 24.06 23.32
C LYS A 38 -40.61 23.83 22.94
N PHE A 39 -40.88 22.98 21.95
CA PHE A 39 -42.26 22.66 21.56
C PHE A 39 -42.97 21.81 22.63
N VAL A 40 -42.28 20.83 23.18
CA VAL A 40 -42.78 20.03 24.33
C VAL A 40 -42.99 20.91 25.55
N HIS A 41 -42.06 21.82 25.86
CA HIS A 41 -42.19 22.76 26.95
C HIS A 41 -43.37 23.75 26.76
N CYS A 42 -43.62 24.23 25.54
CA CYS A 42 -44.75 25.08 25.18
C CYS A 42 -46.06 24.33 25.19
N PHE A 43 -46.10 23.06 24.75
CA PHE A 43 -47.27 22.19 24.74
C PHE A 43 -47.66 21.79 26.17
N PHE A 44 -46.69 21.49 27.05
CA PHE A 44 -46.95 21.24 28.44
C PHE A 44 -47.43 22.51 29.17
N LYS A 45 -46.85 23.67 28.88
CA LYS A 45 -47.32 24.94 29.46
C LYS A 45 -48.75 25.28 29.06
N MET A 46 -49.11 25.05 27.78
CA MET A 46 -50.48 25.28 27.29
C MET A 46 -51.50 24.25 27.81
N HIS A 47 -51.11 22.98 27.91
CA HIS A 47 -51.94 21.93 28.53
C HIS A 47 -52.11 22.19 30.02
N TYR A 48 -51.06 22.69 30.69
CA TYR A 48 -51.12 23.04 32.10
C TYR A 48 -52.09 24.19 32.37
N ILE A 49 -52.10 25.22 31.54
CA ILE A 49 -53.03 26.37 31.61
C ILE A 49 -54.45 25.91 31.29
N CYS A 50 -54.67 25.05 30.29
CA CYS A 50 -55.97 24.48 30.00
C CYS A 50 -56.50 23.55 31.10
N MET A 51 -55.67 22.71 31.70
CA MET A 51 -56.06 21.87 32.83
C MET A 51 -56.38 22.71 34.11
N PHE A 52 -55.62 23.75 34.36
CA PHE A 52 -55.91 24.64 35.49
C PHE A 52 -57.23 25.41 35.34
N ASN A 53 -57.61 25.80 34.14
CA ASN A 53 -58.90 26.45 33.87
C ASN A 53 -60.10 25.50 33.84
N THR A 54 -59.89 24.19 33.60
CA THR A 54 -60.93 23.15 33.66
C THR A 54 -61.14 22.58 35.06
N ILE A 55 -60.14 22.64 35.94
CA ILE A 55 -60.22 22.11 37.33
C ILE A 55 -60.93 23.06 38.30
N ASN A 56 -61.16 24.29 37.89
CA ASN A 56 -61.87 25.26 38.75
C ASN A 56 -63.39 25.16 38.68
N HIS A 57 -63.99 24.17 38.05
CA HIS A 57 -65.43 24.12 37.80
C HIS A 57 -66.15 22.88 38.39
N ASP A 58 -65.47 21.87 38.97
CA ASP A 58 -66.17 20.84 39.69
C ASP A 58 -65.33 20.18 40.85
N ASP A 59 -65.96 20.12 41.96
CA ASP A 59 -65.57 19.72 43.30
C ASP A 59 -64.80 18.38 43.42
N LYS A 60 -63.81 18.38 44.30
CA LYS A 60 -63.21 17.22 45.01
C LYS A 60 -62.11 16.44 44.29
N MET A 61 -61.16 17.07 43.62
CA MET A 61 -59.84 16.41 43.48
C MET A 61 -59.00 16.77 44.73
N ASN A 62 -58.63 15.72 45.45
CA ASN A 62 -57.87 15.82 46.70
C ASN A 62 -56.53 16.53 46.47
N LYS A 63 -56.26 17.61 47.21
CA LYS A 63 -54.99 18.37 47.15
C LYS A 63 -53.77 17.48 47.21
N ASN A 64 -53.88 16.28 47.80
CA ASN A 64 -52.82 15.28 47.87
C ASN A 64 -52.55 14.60 46.49
N VAL A 65 -53.58 14.47 45.61
CA VAL A 65 -53.42 13.92 44.23
C VAL A 65 -52.75 14.95 43.37
N ILE A 66 -53.10 16.23 43.52
CA ILE A 66 -52.43 17.33 42.79
C ILE A 66 -50.98 17.46 43.23
N LEU A 67 -50.73 17.35 44.55
CA LEU A 67 -49.37 17.37 45.11
C LEU A 67 -48.56 16.12 44.68
N ALA A 68 -49.18 14.94 44.61
CA ALA A 68 -48.57 13.73 44.12
C ALA A 68 -48.24 13.80 42.60
N ILE A 69 -49.13 14.39 41.80
CA ILE A 69 -48.87 14.62 40.35
C ILE A 69 -47.78 15.70 40.20
N LEU A 70 -47.76 16.75 41.02
CA LEU A 70 -46.70 17.77 41.02
C LEU A 70 -45.35 17.18 41.52
N MET A 71 -45.37 16.27 42.50
CA MET A 71 -44.18 15.54 42.94
C MET A 71 -43.71 14.53 41.87
N LEU A 72 -44.63 13.83 41.19
CA LEU A 72 -44.30 12.96 40.05
C LEU A 72 -43.74 13.73 38.87
N LEU A 73 -44.28 14.92 38.60
CA LEU A 73 -43.76 15.82 37.54
C LEU A 73 -42.43 16.48 37.98
N ALA A 74 -42.26 16.84 39.26
CA ALA A 74 -40.99 17.33 39.78
C ALA A 74 -39.88 16.23 39.82
N MET A 75 -40.29 14.95 39.96
CA MET A 75 -39.38 13.81 39.85
C MET A 75 -38.89 13.53 38.41
N HIS A 76 -39.45 14.19 37.40
CA HIS A 76 -39.09 13.95 35.97
C HIS A 76 -38.18 15.00 35.35
N VAL A 77 -37.82 16.09 36.04
CA VAL A 77 -36.82 17.05 35.58
C VAL A 77 -35.46 16.72 36.19
N GLN A 78 -34.83 15.67 35.68
CA GLN A 78 -33.46 15.30 36.02
C GLN A 78 -32.44 15.89 35.03
N ALA A 79 -32.87 16.90 34.24
CA ALA A 79 -32.01 17.62 33.31
C ALA A 79 -31.46 18.89 33.95
N LEU A 80 -30.18 19.09 33.93
CA LEU A 80 -29.48 20.25 34.48
C LEU A 80 -28.65 20.94 33.39
N GLU A 81 -28.79 22.25 33.26
CA GLU A 81 -27.93 23.09 32.40
C GLU A 81 -27.09 24.00 33.30
N VAL A 82 -25.78 24.02 33.12
CA VAL A 82 -24.80 24.72 33.96
C VAL A 82 -23.83 25.53 33.13
N SER A 83 -23.67 26.81 33.41
CA SER A 83 -22.52 27.57 32.98
C SER A 83 -21.38 27.37 33.96
N ASN A 84 -20.28 26.76 33.54
CA ASN A 84 -19.17 26.36 34.39
C ASN A 84 -17.91 27.20 34.14
N THR A 85 -17.06 27.25 35.15
CA THR A 85 -15.66 27.65 35.13
C THR A 85 -14.86 26.42 35.55
N ALA A 86 -13.71 26.17 34.94
CA ALA A 86 -12.90 24.97 35.20
C ALA A 86 -12.69 24.70 36.72
N GLY A 87 -12.97 23.47 37.13
CA GLY A 87 -12.93 23.03 38.53
C GLY A 87 -14.16 23.41 39.36
N GLY A 88 -15.18 24.06 38.80
CA GLY A 88 -16.31 24.59 39.53
C GLY A 88 -17.58 23.75 39.53
N LEU A 89 -17.65 22.66 38.81
CA LEU A 89 -18.86 21.88 38.56
C LEU A 89 -19.45 21.29 39.85
N SER A 90 -18.63 20.78 40.75
CA SER A 90 -19.03 20.18 42.03
C SER A 90 -19.84 21.14 42.92
N SER A 91 -19.56 22.44 42.85
CA SER A 91 -20.29 23.47 43.58
C SER A 91 -21.66 23.82 42.97
N LYS A 92 -21.89 23.48 41.69
CA LYS A 92 -23.08 23.83 40.92
C LYS A 92 -24.07 22.68 40.78
N VAL A 93 -23.59 21.44 40.81
CA VAL A 93 -24.40 20.22 40.71
C VAL A 93 -24.68 19.69 42.10
N THR A 94 -25.79 20.10 42.71
CA THR A 94 -26.18 19.68 44.04
C THR A 94 -27.08 18.43 44.07
N ASN A 95 -27.77 18.14 42.98
CA ASN A 95 -28.54 16.91 42.79
C ASN A 95 -27.69 15.88 42.03
N LEU A 96 -27.23 14.82 42.69
CA LEU A 96 -26.42 13.77 42.13
C LEU A 96 -27.22 12.72 41.34
N ASP A 97 -28.56 12.77 41.41
CA ASP A 97 -29.48 11.86 40.72
C ASP A 97 -29.91 12.36 39.34
N ILE A 98 -29.22 13.35 38.77
CA ILE A 98 -29.52 13.85 37.42
C ILE A 98 -29.26 12.80 36.36
N THR A 99 -30.07 12.79 35.32
CA THR A 99 -29.91 11.90 34.16
C THR A 99 -29.48 12.62 32.91
N SER A 100 -29.52 13.95 32.88
CA SER A 100 -29.10 14.78 31.80
C SER A 100 -28.32 16.00 32.31
N LEU A 101 -27.16 16.24 31.74
CA LEU A 101 -26.28 17.36 32.08
C LEU A 101 -25.85 18.08 30.80
N LYS A 102 -26.09 19.40 30.80
CA LYS A 102 -25.52 20.28 29.76
C LYS A 102 -24.60 21.29 30.45
N VAL A 103 -23.38 21.38 29.96
CA VAL A 103 -22.38 22.33 30.47
C VAL A 103 -21.97 23.28 29.36
N THR A 104 -21.79 24.54 29.73
CA THR A 104 -21.21 25.57 28.85
C THR A 104 -20.10 26.29 29.64
N GLY A 105 -19.17 26.96 28.90
CA GLY A 105 -18.03 27.64 29.51
C GLY A 105 -16.78 26.75 29.55
N SER A 106 -16.10 26.63 30.68
CA SER A 106 -14.88 25.83 30.76
C SER A 106 -14.97 24.70 31.81
N MET A 107 -14.26 23.60 31.51
CA MET A 107 -14.08 22.44 32.38
C MET A 107 -12.61 22.06 32.45
N ASN A 108 -12.21 21.36 33.49
CA ASN A 108 -10.91 20.72 33.62
C ASN A 108 -11.06 19.29 34.15
N ALA A 109 -9.97 18.57 34.41
CA ALA A 109 -10.03 17.19 34.87
C ALA A 109 -10.81 17.00 36.20
N GLU A 110 -10.80 17.98 37.09
CA GLU A 110 -11.54 17.89 38.35
C GLU A 110 -13.07 17.83 38.14
N ASP A 111 -13.57 18.57 37.14
CA ASP A 111 -14.98 18.54 36.77
C ASP A 111 -15.40 17.19 36.19
N PHE A 112 -14.52 16.58 35.36
CA PHE A 112 -14.77 15.25 34.79
C PHE A 112 -14.72 14.15 35.86
N TYR A 113 -13.79 14.24 36.81
CA TYR A 113 -13.75 13.30 37.95
C TYR A 113 -14.98 13.46 38.85
N PHE A 114 -15.44 14.69 39.06
CA PHE A 114 -16.70 14.88 39.77
C PHE A 114 -17.87 14.16 39.05
N ILE A 115 -17.93 14.23 37.72
CA ILE A 115 -18.96 13.53 36.92
C ILE A 115 -18.84 12.02 37.11
N SER A 116 -17.66 11.43 36.90
CA SER A 116 -17.45 9.99 36.98
C SER A 116 -17.70 9.43 38.39
N ASP A 117 -17.29 10.14 39.43
CA ASP A 117 -17.36 9.67 40.80
C ASP A 117 -18.74 9.85 41.46
N ASN A 118 -19.56 10.75 40.92
CA ASN A 118 -20.79 11.15 41.62
C ASN A 118 -22.08 11.02 40.80
N LEU A 119 -22.02 11.07 39.46
CA LEU A 119 -23.24 11.15 38.64
C LEU A 119 -23.61 9.81 37.98
N HIS A 120 -23.74 8.76 38.80
CA HIS A 120 -23.95 7.37 38.36
C HIS A 120 -25.28 7.09 37.63
N LYS A 121 -26.24 8.06 37.61
CA LYS A 121 -27.50 7.95 36.86
C LYS A 121 -27.49 8.72 35.55
N LEU A 122 -26.36 9.33 35.20
CA LEU A 122 -26.22 10.21 34.04
C LEU A 122 -26.35 9.41 32.73
N LYS A 123 -27.30 9.83 31.86
CA LYS A 123 -27.59 9.19 30.60
C LYS A 123 -27.21 10.06 29.40
N THR A 124 -27.41 11.37 29.53
CA THR A 124 -27.10 12.28 28.40
C THR A 124 -26.23 13.43 28.90
N VAL A 125 -25.18 13.72 28.11
CA VAL A 125 -24.23 14.81 28.40
C VAL A 125 -24.06 15.65 27.15
N ASP A 126 -24.20 16.97 27.31
CA ASP A 126 -23.96 17.95 26.25
C ASP A 126 -22.82 18.88 26.66
N LEU A 127 -21.69 18.75 25.99
CA LEU A 127 -20.47 19.56 26.17
C LEU A 127 -20.12 20.39 24.94
N GLU A 128 -21.04 20.56 23.96
CA GLU A 128 -20.76 21.29 22.71
C GLU A 128 -20.17 22.69 22.98
N GLY A 129 -20.69 23.38 24.04
CA GLY A 129 -20.25 24.70 24.41
C GLY A 129 -19.11 24.77 25.43
N VAL A 130 -18.34 23.70 25.61
CA VAL A 130 -17.29 23.60 26.64
C VAL A 130 -15.91 23.77 25.97
N SER A 131 -15.00 24.52 26.64
CA SER A 131 -13.56 24.47 26.45
C SER A 131 -12.92 23.66 27.58
N ILE A 132 -12.06 22.69 27.24
CA ILE A 132 -11.32 21.92 28.25
C ILE A 132 -10.01 22.62 28.52
N GLU A 133 -9.82 23.06 29.76
CA GLU A 133 -8.60 23.75 30.20
C GLU A 133 -7.60 22.76 30.77
N ALA A 134 -6.31 23.05 30.53
CA ALA A 134 -5.22 22.31 31.14
C ALA A 134 -5.26 22.46 32.66
N CYS A 135 -5.03 21.41 33.40
CA CYS A 135 -4.90 21.49 34.86
C CYS A 135 -3.93 20.44 35.39
N ARG A 136 -3.45 20.70 36.61
CA ARG A 136 -2.69 19.75 37.40
C ARG A 136 -3.56 19.36 38.61
N THR A 137 -3.91 18.09 38.71
CA THR A 137 -4.73 17.62 39.86
C THR A 137 -3.93 17.68 41.15
N ALA A 138 -4.63 18.05 42.27
CA ALA A 138 -4.03 18.14 43.58
C ALA A 138 -3.60 16.76 44.14
N GLU A 139 -2.67 16.76 45.12
CA GLU A 139 -2.28 15.55 45.85
C GLU A 139 -3.49 14.91 46.54
N GLY A 140 -3.73 13.63 46.25
CA GLY A 140 -4.82 12.87 46.89
C GLY A 140 -5.74 12.12 45.93
N HIS A 141 -5.77 12.45 44.66
CA HIS A 141 -6.38 11.61 43.61
C HIS A 141 -5.44 10.49 43.20
N TYR A 142 -5.99 9.32 42.88
CA TYR A 142 -5.24 8.12 42.44
C TYR A 142 -4.32 8.37 41.25
N TRP A 143 -4.54 9.47 40.52
CA TRP A 143 -3.83 9.82 39.27
C TRP A 143 -3.28 11.23 39.38
N ARG A 144 -1.98 11.35 39.49
CA ARG A 144 -1.25 12.60 39.55
C ARG A 144 -0.72 12.93 38.17
N TRP A 145 -1.48 13.64 37.37
CA TRP A 145 -1.10 13.92 35.98
C TRP A 145 -1.28 15.41 35.64
N ASP A 146 -0.44 15.88 34.75
CA ASP A 146 -0.64 17.14 34.05
C ASP A 146 -1.59 16.87 32.88
N PHE A 147 -2.79 17.43 32.90
CA PHE A 147 -3.80 17.28 31.86
C PHE A 147 -3.67 18.42 30.87
N ALA A 148 -3.53 18.09 29.56
CA ALA A 148 -3.47 19.07 28.50
C ALA A 148 -4.85 19.68 28.20
N ALA A 149 -4.86 20.89 27.68
CA ALA A 149 -6.08 21.50 27.16
C ALA A 149 -6.59 20.76 25.94
N ASP A 150 -7.90 20.83 25.72
CA ASP A 150 -8.62 20.20 24.61
C ASP A 150 -8.47 18.66 24.54
N VAL A 151 -8.11 18.01 25.65
CA VAL A 151 -8.03 16.56 25.81
C VAL A 151 -9.06 16.10 26.81
N LEU A 152 -9.84 15.07 26.46
CA LEU A 152 -10.75 14.47 27.39
C LEU A 152 -9.95 13.74 28.49
N PRO A 153 -10.10 14.09 29.80
CA PRO A 153 -9.32 13.47 30.87
C PRO A 153 -9.55 11.95 30.99
N VAL A 154 -8.58 11.25 31.57
CA VAL A 154 -8.68 9.81 31.85
C VAL A 154 -9.94 9.48 32.66
N GLY A 155 -10.67 8.43 32.25
CA GLY A 155 -11.84 7.93 32.98
C GLY A 155 -13.05 8.87 33.03
N SER A 156 -13.11 9.94 32.24
CA SER A 156 -14.12 11.03 32.31
C SER A 156 -15.57 10.55 32.47
N PHE A 157 -15.94 9.44 31.85
CA PHE A 157 -17.26 8.83 31.84
C PHE A 157 -17.22 7.33 32.12
N ALA A 158 -16.11 6.81 32.64
CA ALA A 158 -15.94 5.37 32.83
C ALA A 158 -17.08 4.78 33.66
N ASP A 159 -17.61 3.62 33.22
CA ASP A 159 -18.70 2.85 33.85
C ASP A 159 -20.03 3.59 34.01
N LEU A 160 -20.17 4.81 33.46
CA LEU A 160 -21.44 5.53 33.51
C LEU A 160 -22.44 4.97 32.49
N PRO A 161 -23.75 4.97 32.85
CA PRO A 161 -24.81 4.47 31.98
C PRO A 161 -25.19 5.47 30.87
N VAL A 162 -24.21 6.21 30.33
CA VAL A 162 -24.45 7.21 29.29
C VAL A 162 -24.91 6.56 28.02
N THR A 163 -25.95 7.15 27.42
CA THR A 163 -26.50 6.72 26.11
C THR A 163 -26.14 7.68 25.00
N SER A 164 -25.82 8.94 25.34
CA SER A 164 -25.45 9.99 24.40
C SER A 164 -24.52 11.01 25.05
N VAL A 165 -23.42 11.30 24.38
CA VAL A 165 -22.49 12.37 24.78
C VAL A 165 -22.17 13.21 23.53
N THR A 166 -22.41 14.55 23.67
CA THR A 166 -21.98 15.53 22.70
C THR A 166 -20.65 16.11 23.17
N LEU A 167 -19.61 15.93 22.36
CA LEU A 167 -18.25 16.37 22.67
C LEU A 167 -17.98 17.82 22.24
N PRO A 168 -17.02 18.52 22.89
CA PRO A 168 -16.58 19.85 22.47
C PRO A 168 -16.02 19.85 21.05
N ALA A 169 -16.39 20.83 20.23
CA ALA A 169 -15.97 20.90 18.82
C ALA A 169 -14.43 21.04 18.65
N GLY A 170 -13.74 21.62 19.64
CA GLY A 170 -12.28 21.82 19.64
C GLY A 170 -11.47 20.65 20.20
N LEU A 171 -12.11 19.54 20.59
CA LEU A 171 -11.44 18.41 21.24
C LEU A 171 -10.35 17.80 20.32
N LYS A 172 -9.16 17.60 20.86
CA LYS A 172 -7.99 17.05 20.14
C LYS A 172 -7.78 15.56 20.39
N ALA A 173 -8.07 15.09 21.61
CA ALA A 173 -7.86 13.68 21.95
C ALA A 173 -8.98 13.14 22.86
N ILE A 174 -9.31 11.87 22.65
CA ILE A 174 -10.11 11.07 23.57
C ILE A 174 -9.12 10.42 24.53
N GLY A 175 -9.20 10.77 25.82
CA GLY A 175 -8.25 10.31 26.81
C GLY A 175 -8.41 8.84 27.20
N GLU A 176 -7.43 8.32 27.94
CA GLU A 176 -7.39 6.94 28.39
C GLU A 176 -8.67 6.59 29.19
N ALA A 177 -9.25 5.44 28.86
CA ALA A 177 -10.44 4.89 29.52
C ALA A 177 -11.63 5.87 29.63
N SER A 178 -11.68 6.98 28.88
CA SER A 178 -12.69 8.05 29.04
C SER A 178 -14.11 7.56 28.95
N PHE A 179 -14.40 6.53 28.15
CA PHE A 179 -15.70 5.88 28.02
C PHE A 179 -15.65 4.38 28.34
N ALA A 180 -14.59 3.93 29.03
CA ALA A 180 -14.49 2.50 29.37
C ALA A 180 -15.71 2.05 30.14
N GLY A 181 -16.28 0.90 29.78
CA GLY A 181 -17.46 0.35 30.45
C GLY A 181 -18.79 1.09 30.19
N CYS A 182 -18.83 2.12 29.34
CA CYS A 182 -20.08 2.79 28.95
C CYS A 182 -20.98 1.86 28.13
N SER A 183 -21.51 0.82 28.75
CA SER A 183 -22.23 -0.29 28.10
C SER A 183 -23.52 0.12 27.38
N HIS A 184 -24.06 1.30 27.64
CA HIS A 184 -25.28 1.83 27.03
C HIS A 184 -25.02 2.84 25.91
N LEU A 185 -23.77 3.22 25.69
CA LEU A 185 -23.40 4.17 24.63
C LEU A 185 -23.54 3.52 23.25
N ALA A 186 -24.61 3.85 22.54
CA ALA A 186 -24.93 3.23 21.24
C ALA A 186 -24.23 3.91 20.05
N SER A 187 -23.94 5.18 20.16
CA SER A 187 -23.25 5.97 19.15
C SER A 187 -22.57 7.18 19.75
N ILE A 188 -21.48 7.65 19.15
CA ILE A 188 -20.82 8.90 19.48
C ILE A 188 -20.23 9.50 18.22
N THR A 189 -20.28 10.84 18.11
CA THR A 189 -19.64 11.58 17.02
C THR A 189 -18.37 12.21 17.52
N LEU A 190 -17.25 11.87 16.89
CA LEU A 190 -15.94 12.46 17.19
C LEU A 190 -15.77 13.76 16.39
N PRO A 191 -15.36 14.87 17.02
CA PRO A 191 -15.03 16.10 16.33
C PRO A 191 -13.90 15.91 15.30
N ALA A 192 -13.92 16.68 14.21
CA ALA A 192 -12.92 16.60 13.15
C ALA A 192 -11.49 16.98 13.59
N THR A 193 -11.36 17.58 14.77
CA THR A 193 -10.09 17.99 15.39
C THR A 193 -9.40 16.87 16.17
N VAL A 194 -10.11 15.76 16.44
CA VAL A 194 -9.54 14.63 17.19
C VAL A 194 -8.46 13.95 16.36
N ASP A 195 -7.24 13.92 16.88
CA ASP A 195 -6.06 13.32 16.24
C ASP A 195 -5.61 12.01 16.90
N SER A 196 -6.11 11.70 18.12
CA SER A 196 -5.76 10.49 18.84
C SER A 196 -6.90 9.96 19.71
N ILE A 197 -6.97 8.64 19.79
CA ILE A 197 -7.85 7.90 20.70
C ILE A 197 -6.92 7.08 21.59
N ALA A 198 -6.89 7.42 22.89
CA ALA A 198 -5.96 6.81 23.83
C ALA A 198 -6.37 5.40 24.26
N ASP A 199 -5.56 4.79 25.12
CA ASP A 199 -5.72 3.43 25.57
C ASP A 199 -7.06 3.22 26.27
N PHE A 200 -7.73 2.10 25.97
CA PHE A 200 -9.03 1.71 26.54
C PHE A 200 -10.15 2.74 26.38
N ALA A 201 -10.00 3.77 25.58
CA ALA A 201 -10.91 4.91 25.51
C ALA A 201 -12.40 4.54 25.41
N PHE A 202 -12.75 3.49 24.68
CA PHE A 202 -14.11 2.93 24.52
C PHE A 202 -14.19 1.45 24.89
N ALA A 203 -13.23 0.93 25.66
CA ALA A 203 -13.24 -0.49 26.02
C ALA A 203 -14.53 -0.87 26.73
N GLY A 204 -15.18 -1.97 26.33
CA GLY A 204 -16.43 -2.43 26.95
C GLY A 204 -17.68 -1.59 26.62
N CYS A 205 -17.65 -0.69 25.65
CA CYS A 205 -18.84 -0.03 25.10
C CYS A 205 -19.68 -1.03 24.30
N THR A 206 -20.34 -1.96 25.00
CA THR A 206 -21.01 -3.11 24.40
C THR A 206 -22.19 -2.78 23.48
N SER A 207 -22.79 -1.60 23.64
CA SER A 207 -23.89 -1.11 22.79
C SER A 207 -23.42 -0.28 21.59
N LEU A 208 -22.13 0.10 21.50
CA LEU A 208 -21.59 0.92 20.42
C LEU A 208 -21.64 0.14 19.11
N THR A 209 -22.47 0.61 18.16
CA THR A 209 -22.72 -0.12 16.90
C THR A 209 -21.83 0.33 15.74
N ALA A 210 -21.46 1.60 15.74
CA ALA A 210 -20.62 2.17 14.70
C ALA A 210 -19.81 3.35 15.23
N ILE A 211 -18.61 3.54 14.68
CA ILE A 211 -17.81 4.73 14.88
C ILE A 211 -17.18 5.19 13.57
N GLN A 212 -17.19 6.52 13.36
CA GLN A 212 -16.47 7.18 12.27
C GLN A 212 -15.23 7.83 12.85
N LEU A 213 -14.05 7.38 12.42
CA LEU A 213 -12.78 8.04 12.75
C LEU A 213 -12.61 9.29 11.86
N PRO A 214 -12.40 10.49 12.45
CA PRO A 214 -12.00 11.66 11.69
C PRO A 214 -10.70 11.43 10.90
N ALA A 215 -10.54 12.14 9.78
CA ALA A 215 -9.33 12.04 8.97
C ALA A 215 -8.04 12.45 9.71
N SER A 216 -8.17 13.26 10.76
CA SER A 216 -7.08 13.72 11.63
C SER A 216 -6.49 12.62 12.52
N VAL A 217 -7.26 11.55 12.83
CA VAL A 217 -6.82 10.51 13.76
C VAL A 217 -5.61 9.78 13.20
N GLN A 218 -4.53 9.76 14.00
CA GLN A 218 -3.27 9.13 13.67
C GLN A 218 -3.05 7.82 14.43
N VAL A 219 -3.58 7.73 15.65
CA VAL A 219 -3.37 6.60 16.55
C VAL A 219 -4.70 6.19 17.16
N VAL A 220 -4.96 4.88 17.14
CA VAL A 220 -5.96 4.20 17.96
C VAL A 220 -5.18 3.36 18.97
N GLY A 221 -5.26 3.73 20.24
CA GLY A 221 -4.44 3.23 21.33
C GLY A 221 -4.75 1.79 21.76
N TYR A 222 -3.99 1.31 22.73
CA TYR A 222 -4.09 -0.04 23.29
C TYR A 222 -5.52 -0.31 23.79
N GLY A 223 -6.14 -1.39 23.32
CA GLY A 223 -7.48 -1.80 23.74
C GLY A 223 -8.58 -0.77 23.54
N ALA A 224 -8.38 0.26 22.69
CA ALA A 224 -9.27 1.43 22.62
C ALA A 224 -10.75 1.07 22.40
N PHE A 225 -11.05 0.02 21.64
CA PHE A 225 -12.40 -0.52 21.38
C PHE A 225 -12.53 -1.98 21.82
N MET A 226 -11.66 -2.46 22.69
CA MET A 226 -11.70 -3.84 23.18
C MET A 226 -13.08 -4.17 23.78
N ARG A 227 -13.63 -5.34 23.39
CA ARG A 227 -14.96 -5.81 23.84
C ARG A 227 -16.14 -4.89 23.51
N CYS A 228 -16.04 -4.11 22.43
CA CYS A 228 -17.20 -3.44 21.84
C CYS A 228 -18.02 -4.46 21.03
N THR A 229 -18.76 -5.32 21.73
CA THR A 229 -19.37 -6.53 21.14
C THR A 229 -20.42 -6.26 20.08
N SER A 230 -21.04 -5.07 20.07
CA SER A 230 -22.00 -4.64 19.05
C SER A 230 -21.38 -3.82 17.91
N LEU A 231 -20.07 -3.53 17.96
CA LEU A 231 -19.41 -2.68 16.95
C LEU A 231 -19.35 -3.38 15.60
N ALA A 232 -20.30 -3.03 14.73
CA ALA A 232 -20.42 -3.61 13.42
C ALA A 232 -19.67 -2.83 12.32
N SER A 233 -19.33 -1.57 12.59
CA SER A 233 -18.68 -0.70 11.63
C SER A 233 -17.70 0.27 12.28
N LEU A 234 -16.42 0.17 11.90
CA LEU A 234 -15.40 1.19 12.12
C LEU A 234 -15.07 1.79 10.74
N LYS A 235 -15.43 3.06 10.56
CA LYS A 235 -15.22 3.76 9.29
C LYS A 235 -13.99 4.65 9.38
N VAL A 236 -13.08 4.48 8.43
CA VAL A 236 -11.89 5.29 8.24
C VAL A 236 -12.04 6.07 6.94
N ASP A 237 -11.84 7.36 6.97
CA ASP A 237 -11.92 8.21 5.77
C ASP A 237 -10.78 7.87 4.79
N SER A 238 -11.02 8.06 3.49
CA SER A 238 -10.00 7.84 2.45
C SER A 238 -8.80 8.77 2.56
N SER A 239 -8.99 9.95 3.18
CA SER A 239 -7.92 10.92 3.48
C SER A 239 -7.30 10.74 4.86
N SER A 240 -7.59 9.62 5.54
CA SER A 240 -7.15 9.33 6.89
C SER A 240 -5.63 9.36 7.04
N ARG A 241 -5.19 9.88 8.19
CA ARG A 241 -3.81 9.87 8.65
C ARG A 241 -3.51 8.75 9.64
N LEU A 242 -4.40 7.77 9.76
CA LEU A 242 -4.23 6.65 10.70
C LEU A 242 -2.96 5.87 10.37
N ARG A 243 -2.00 5.92 11.32
CA ARG A 243 -0.69 5.25 11.20
C ARG A 243 -0.60 4.01 12.07
N LYS A 244 -1.28 4.02 13.21
CA LYS A 244 -1.17 2.94 14.19
C LYS A 244 -2.54 2.50 14.69
N LEU A 245 -2.80 1.21 14.57
CA LEU A 245 -3.81 0.48 15.34
C LEU A 245 -3.05 -0.33 16.39
N ASP A 246 -3.12 0.10 17.65
CA ASP A 246 -2.28 -0.47 18.71
C ASP A 246 -2.75 -1.86 19.16
N ALA A 247 -2.00 -2.50 20.03
CA ALA A 247 -2.30 -3.84 20.50
C ALA A 247 -3.71 -3.91 21.11
N THR A 248 -4.41 -5.00 20.86
CA THR A 248 -5.78 -5.31 21.32
C THR A 248 -6.84 -4.27 20.98
N ALA A 249 -6.55 -3.30 20.11
CA ALA A 249 -7.40 -2.13 19.85
C ALA A 249 -8.85 -2.47 19.50
N LEU A 250 -9.10 -3.56 18.77
CA LEU A 250 -10.43 -4.06 18.37
C LEU A 250 -10.67 -5.50 18.84
N MET A 251 -9.89 -5.96 19.82
CA MET A 251 -10.03 -7.32 20.33
C MET A 251 -11.44 -7.57 20.89
N ASP A 252 -11.99 -8.76 20.60
CA ASP A 252 -13.33 -9.20 21.02
C ASP A 252 -14.47 -8.29 20.50
N CYS A 253 -14.40 -7.89 19.22
CA CYS A 253 -15.47 -7.18 18.51
C CYS A 253 -16.17 -8.10 17.49
N PRO A 254 -16.96 -9.10 17.88
CA PRO A 254 -17.50 -10.14 16.99
C PRO A 254 -18.53 -9.64 15.96
N ALA A 255 -19.11 -8.45 16.18
CA ALA A 255 -20.01 -7.84 15.21
C ALA A 255 -19.27 -7.20 14.03
N LEU A 256 -17.96 -6.91 14.16
CA LEU A 256 -17.14 -6.29 13.11
C LEU A 256 -16.80 -7.32 12.02
N LYS A 257 -17.46 -7.22 10.87
CA LYS A 257 -17.34 -8.19 9.77
C LYS A 257 -16.33 -7.78 8.70
N THR A 258 -16.03 -6.50 8.61
CA THR A 258 -15.10 -5.94 7.64
C THR A 258 -14.35 -4.77 8.24
N ILE A 259 -13.10 -4.56 7.81
CA ILE A 259 -12.31 -3.41 8.20
C ILE A 259 -11.55 -2.85 6.98
N LYS A 260 -11.45 -1.51 6.94
CA LYS A 260 -10.60 -0.79 5.97
C LYS A 260 -9.81 0.26 6.73
N LEU A 261 -8.50 0.12 6.78
CA LEU A 261 -7.62 0.98 7.59
C LEU A 261 -7.00 2.15 6.80
N GLY A 262 -7.19 2.17 5.47
CA GLY A 262 -6.60 3.20 4.61
C GLY A 262 -5.13 2.95 4.26
N SER A 263 -4.58 3.82 3.41
CA SER A 263 -3.21 3.65 2.89
C SER A 263 -2.10 4.15 3.83
N SER A 264 -2.45 4.96 4.84
CA SER A 264 -1.49 5.59 5.76
C SER A 264 -1.04 4.67 6.91
N ILE A 265 -1.73 3.55 7.12
CA ILE A 265 -1.42 2.61 8.21
C ILE A 265 0.01 2.07 8.06
N GLN A 266 0.77 2.05 9.16
CA GLN A 266 2.16 1.62 9.23
C GLN A 266 2.34 0.39 10.13
N MET A 267 1.50 0.28 11.16
CA MET A 267 1.58 -0.76 12.18
C MET A 267 0.18 -1.21 12.62
N ILE A 268 0.01 -2.51 12.76
CA ILE A 268 -1.13 -3.16 13.44
C ILE A 268 -0.55 -3.97 14.60
N GLY A 269 -0.94 -3.67 15.81
CA GLY A 269 -0.37 -4.24 17.03
C GLY A 269 -0.84 -5.67 17.31
N GLU A 270 -0.25 -6.26 18.36
CA GLU A 270 -0.56 -7.59 18.89
C GLU A 270 -2.06 -7.74 19.18
N ARG A 271 -2.68 -8.83 18.72
CA ARG A 271 -4.12 -9.15 18.95
C ARG A 271 -5.09 -8.03 18.56
N ALA A 272 -4.66 -7.07 17.73
CA ALA A 272 -5.48 -5.90 17.44
C ALA A 272 -6.83 -6.23 16.82
N LEU A 273 -6.95 -7.32 16.09
CA LEU A 273 -8.16 -7.80 15.41
C LEU A 273 -8.65 -9.16 15.94
N ALA A 274 -8.03 -9.68 17.02
CA ALA A 274 -8.36 -10.98 17.59
C ALA A 274 -9.81 -11.04 18.07
N GLY A 275 -10.50 -12.17 17.85
CA GLY A 275 -11.91 -12.35 18.25
C GLY A 275 -12.89 -11.43 17.54
N THR A 276 -12.50 -10.80 16.42
CA THR A 276 -13.45 -10.07 15.56
C THR A 276 -14.23 -11.04 14.66
N GLY A 277 -15.30 -10.54 14.06
CA GLY A 277 -16.07 -11.31 13.09
C GLY A 277 -15.62 -11.12 11.64
N ILE A 278 -14.41 -10.64 11.40
CA ILE A 278 -13.87 -10.36 10.07
C ILE A 278 -13.73 -11.66 9.29
N SER A 279 -14.41 -11.72 8.14
CA SER A 279 -14.38 -12.89 7.27
C SER A 279 -13.43 -12.77 6.09
N SER A 280 -12.98 -11.55 5.74
CA SER A 280 -11.96 -11.30 4.73
C SER A 280 -11.14 -10.08 5.12
N LEU A 281 -9.82 -10.21 5.06
CA LEU A 281 -8.87 -9.14 5.37
C LEU A 281 -8.09 -8.79 4.10
N ASP A 282 -8.30 -7.57 3.59
CA ASP A 282 -7.52 -7.06 2.45
C ASP A 282 -6.76 -5.79 2.86
N LEU A 283 -5.45 -5.94 3.04
CA LEU A 283 -4.50 -4.87 3.35
C LEU A 283 -3.59 -4.53 2.16
N SER A 284 -3.84 -5.08 0.98
CA SER A 284 -2.99 -4.91 -0.22
C SER A 284 -2.77 -3.45 -0.63
N THR A 285 -3.73 -2.57 -0.30
CA THR A 285 -3.64 -1.12 -0.58
C THR A 285 -2.85 -0.33 0.47
N SER A 286 -2.46 -0.96 1.57
CA SER A 286 -1.77 -0.32 2.71
C SER A 286 -0.25 -0.25 2.47
N LYS A 287 0.18 0.60 1.53
CA LYS A 287 1.56 0.66 1.02
C LYS A 287 2.63 1.04 2.07
N HIS A 288 2.22 1.54 3.23
CA HIS A 288 3.13 1.92 4.33
C HIS A 288 3.11 0.93 5.50
N LEU A 289 2.28 -0.12 5.43
CA LEU A 289 2.21 -1.14 6.48
C LEU A 289 3.46 -2.02 6.40
N THR A 290 4.30 -1.94 7.41
CA THR A 290 5.56 -2.69 7.51
C THR A 290 5.55 -3.73 8.63
N GLU A 291 4.65 -3.58 9.59
CA GLU A 291 4.62 -4.42 10.79
C GLU A 291 3.18 -4.80 11.16
N VAL A 292 2.95 -6.09 11.37
CA VAL A 292 1.73 -6.67 11.92
C VAL A 292 2.13 -7.57 13.09
N GLY A 293 1.55 -7.32 14.25
CA GLY A 293 1.92 -7.95 15.50
C GLY A 293 1.43 -9.38 15.66
N ASP A 294 1.80 -9.99 16.80
CA ASP A 294 1.50 -11.37 17.15
C ASP A 294 -0.01 -11.59 17.33
N TRP A 295 -0.49 -12.77 16.94
CA TRP A 295 -1.87 -13.25 17.12
C TRP A 295 -2.94 -12.26 16.60
N VAL A 296 -2.60 -11.47 15.59
CA VAL A 296 -3.43 -10.34 15.12
C VAL A 296 -4.85 -10.76 14.75
N MET A 297 -5.05 -11.93 14.16
CA MET A 297 -6.34 -12.45 13.68
C MET A 297 -6.84 -13.68 14.45
N VAL A 298 -6.14 -14.11 15.51
CA VAL A 298 -6.50 -15.32 16.24
C VAL A 298 -7.99 -15.33 16.65
N LEU A 299 -8.64 -16.50 16.50
CA LEU A 299 -10.06 -16.70 16.78
C LEU A 299 -11.02 -15.86 15.90
N THR A 300 -10.64 -15.65 14.64
CA THR A 300 -11.51 -14.99 13.66
C THR A 300 -12.09 -15.99 12.64
N PRO A 301 -13.24 -15.69 12.01
CA PRO A 301 -13.78 -16.50 10.94
C PRO A 301 -13.21 -16.13 9.56
N VAL A 302 -11.96 -15.64 9.51
CA VAL A 302 -11.34 -15.20 8.27
C VAL A 302 -11.18 -16.35 7.28
N THR A 303 -11.60 -16.13 6.04
CA THR A 303 -11.48 -17.10 4.94
C THR A 303 -10.40 -16.73 3.94
N SER A 304 -10.08 -15.45 3.84
CA SER A 304 -9.02 -14.94 2.96
C SER A 304 -8.29 -13.75 3.59
N ALA A 305 -6.97 -13.69 3.42
CA ALA A 305 -6.13 -12.61 3.89
C ALA A 305 -5.13 -12.18 2.81
N LYS A 306 -5.04 -10.87 2.55
CA LYS A 306 -4.08 -10.29 1.60
C LYS A 306 -3.23 -9.24 2.29
N MET A 307 -1.93 -9.52 2.46
CA MET A 307 -0.96 -8.60 3.02
C MET A 307 -0.34 -7.72 1.93
N PRO A 308 0.11 -6.51 2.26
CA PRO A 308 0.74 -5.62 1.28
C PRO A 308 2.20 -6.03 1.01
N ASN A 309 2.70 -5.69 -0.18
CA ASN A 309 4.11 -5.93 -0.54
C ASN A 309 5.12 -5.12 0.30
N SER A 310 4.66 -4.15 1.09
CA SER A 310 5.51 -3.39 2.01
C SER A 310 5.81 -4.12 3.32
N LEU A 311 5.07 -5.21 3.62
CA LEU A 311 5.17 -5.91 4.90
C LEU A 311 6.54 -6.58 5.04
N THR A 312 7.22 -6.30 6.15
CA THR A 312 8.53 -6.87 6.49
C THR A 312 8.49 -7.75 7.74
N SER A 313 7.45 -7.60 8.56
CA SER A 313 7.25 -8.39 9.78
C SER A 313 5.78 -8.75 9.97
N LEU A 314 5.52 -10.04 10.13
CA LEU A 314 4.22 -10.60 10.48
C LEU A 314 4.42 -11.48 11.71
N GLY A 315 3.79 -11.12 12.81
CA GLY A 315 4.05 -11.67 14.14
C GLY A 315 3.71 -13.15 14.32
N ASP A 316 4.12 -13.71 15.46
CA ASP A 316 3.85 -15.09 15.83
C ASP A 316 2.36 -15.36 15.88
N GLY A 317 1.95 -16.53 15.37
CA GLY A 317 0.56 -16.96 15.41
C GLY A 317 -0.45 -16.00 14.81
N ALA A 318 -0.05 -15.14 13.86
CA ALA A 318 -0.93 -14.10 13.32
C ALA A 318 -2.27 -14.64 12.82
N PHE A 319 -2.31 -15.90 12.33
CA PHE A 319 -3.51 -16.62 11.87
C PHE A 319 -3.71 -17.97 12.59
N LEU A 320 -3.17 -18.08 13.79
CA LEU A 320 -3.20 -19.33 14.55
C LEU A 320 -4.66 -19.82 14.75
N TYR A 321 -4.93 -21.07 14.32
CA TYR A 321 -6.24 -21.73 14.41
C TYR A 321 -7.39 -21.00 13.70
N ASP A 322 -7.11 -20.13 12.76
CA ASP A 322 -8.11 -19.61 11.83
C ASP A 322 -8.51 -20.71 10.83
N SER A 323 -9.28 -21.69 11.32
CA SER A 323 -9.60 -22.92 10.60
C SER A 323 -10.46 -22.73 9.36
N SER A 324 -10.91 -21.51 9.10
CA SER A 324 -11.64 -21.12 7.88
C SER A 324 -10.73 -20.46 6.84
N LEU A 325 -9.48 -20.13 7.18
CA LEU A 325 -8.56 -19.44 6.27
C LEU A 325 -8.09 -20.39 5.17
N ALA A 326 -8.63 -20.17 3.97
CA ALA A 326 -8.34 -20.98 2.80
C ALA A 326 -7.36 -20.32 1.82
N GLU A 327 -7.32 -18.99 1.81
CA GLU A 327 -6.47 -18.21 0.91
C GLU A 327 -5.64 -17.19 1.70
N VAL A 328 -4.33 -17.17 1.49
CA VAL A 328 -3.44 -16.17 2.09
C VAL A 328 -2.41 -15.69 1.06
N SER A 329 -2.23 -14.37 0.99
CA SER A 329 -1.13 -13.73 0.30
C SER A 329 -0.30 -12.97 1.33
N LEU A 330 0.94 -13.40 1.55
CA LEU A 330 1.82 -12.91 2.63
C LEU A 330 2.55 -11.61 2.26
N GLY A 331 2.51 -11.20 0.99
CA GLY A 331 3.33 -10.08 0.48
C GLY A 331 4.76 -10.52 0.17
N GLY A 332 5.47 -9.75 -0.66
CA GLY A 332 6.75 -10.17 -1.25
C GLY A 332 8.02 -9.87 -0.45
N LYS A 333 7.94 -9.43 0.83
CA LYS A 333 9.14 -9.01 1.59
C LYS A 333 9.37 -9.74 2.90
N LEU A 334 8.54 -10.74 3.22
CA LEU A 334 8.75 -11.54 4.43
C LEU A 334 9.97 -12.44 4.23
N ALA A 335 10.97 -12.28 5.11
CA ALA A 335 12.12 -13.16 5.14
C ALA A 335 11.87 -14.44 5.94
N ASN A 336 10.93 -14.42 6.87
CA ASN A 336 10.64 -15.54 7.77
C ASN A 336 9.12 -15.74 7.90
N LEU A 337 8.68 -16.98 7.99
CA LEU A 337 7.40 -17.33 8.58
C LEU A 337 7.63 -17.56 10.08
N ASN A 338 7.09 -16.68 10.90
CA ASN A 338 7.30 -16.72 12.37
C ASN A 338 6.59 -17.92 13.03
N ASP A 339 6.80 -18.09 14.33
CA ASP A 339 6.26 -19.22 15.08
C ASP A 339 4.73 -19.26 15.00
N TYR A 340 4.18 -20.45 14.77
CA TYR A 340 2.74 -20.70 14.69
C TYR A 340 1.97 -19.88 13.64
N LEU A 341 2.63 -19.18 12.73
CA LEU A 341 2.04 -18.15 11.87
C LEU A 341 0.73 -18.59 11.19
N LEU A 342 0.72 -19.78 10.60
CA LEU A 342 -0.41 -20.35 9.85
C LEU A 342 -0.90 -21.68 10.45
N ALA A 343 -0.50 -21.99 11.67
CA ALA A 343 -0.80 -23.27 12.29
C ALA A 343 -2.32 -23.51 12.43
N GLY A 344 -2.77 -24.70 12.00
CA GLY A 344 -4.20 -25.09 12.10
C GLY A 344 -5.14 -24.35 11.16
N THR A 345 -4.63 -23.72 10.11
CA THR A 345 -5.45 -23.09 9.05
C THR A 345 -5.90 -24.11 8.01
N ALA A 346 -6.86 -23.72 7.16
CA ALA A 346 -7.38 -24.57 6.07
C ALA A 346 -6.84 -24.12 4.69
N ILE A 347 -5.63 -23.56 4.65
CA ILE A 347 -5.03 -23.08 3.40
C ILE A 347 -4.99 -24.21 2.38
N ASN A 348 -5.48 -23.92 1.18
CA ASN A 348 -5.43 -24.80 0.03
C ASN A 348 -4.89 -24.05 -1.20
N GLY A 349 -4.47 -24.78 -2.21
CA GLY A 349 -3.85 -24.16 -3.38
C GLY A 349 -2.36 -23.93 -3.18
N SER A 350 -1.83 -22.80 -3.68
CA SER A 350 -0.42 -22.45 -3.60
C SER A 350 -0.15 -21.40 -2.51
N LEU A 351 0.91 -21.61 -1.73
CA LEU A 351 1.45 -20.61 -0.79
C LEU A 351 2.70 -20.00 -1.42
N ASP A 352 2.66 -18.70 -1.71
CA ASP A 352 3.83 -17.98 -2.24
C ASP A 352 4.84 -17.76 -1.12
N LEU A 353 6.00 -18.42 -1.24
CA LEU A 353 7.11 -18.39 -0.29
C LEU A 353 8.34 -17.67 -0.86
N LYS A 354 8.21 -16.97 -1.99
CA LYS A 354 9.34 -16.25 -2.62
C LYS A 354 10.05 -15.35 -1.60
N GLY A 355 11.37 -15.51 -1.49
CA GLY A 355 12.21 -14.72 -0.59
C GLY A 355 12.20 -15.14 0.88
N VAL A 356 11.37 -16.11 1.27
CA VAL A 356 11.36 -16.67 2.62
C VAL A 356 12.65 -17.49 2.82
N LYS A 357 13.30 -17.30 3.98
CA LYS A 357 14.57 -17.95 4.33
C LYS A 357 14.41 -18.97 5.45
N SER A 358 13.41 -18.80 6.29
CA SER A 358 13.18 -19.70 7.41
C SER A 358 11.72 -19.82 7.79
N PHE A 359 11.37 -20.98 8.35
CA PHE A 359 10.14 -21.18 9.10
C PHE A 359 10.48 -21.23 10.59
N GLY A 360 9.70 -20.52 11.39
CA GLY A 360 9.70 -20.64 12.85
C GLY A 360 9.09 -21.97 13.31
N ASP A 361 9.05 -22.16 14.61
CA ASP A 361 8.47 -23.36 15.21
C ASP A 361 6.97 -23.40 14.95
N TYR A 362 6.48 -24.56 14.51
CA TYR A 362 5.05 -24.81 14.24
C TYR A 362 4.45 -23.91 13.14
N ALA A 363 5.22 -23.26 12.29
CA ALA A 363 4.73 -22.23 11.35
C ALA A 363 3.57 -22.69 10.46
N LEU A 364 3.58 -23.93 9.95
CA LEU A 364 2.54 -24.59 9.15
C LEU A 364 1.94 -25.83 9.86
N TYR A 365 2.02 -25.89 11.18
CA TYR A 365 1.56 -27.04 11.95
C TYR A 365 0.07 -27.35 11.70
N ASN A 366 -0.25 -28.62 11.39
CA ASN A 366 -1.63 -29.06 11.08
C ASN A 366 -2.32 -28.35 9.91
N VAL A 367 -1.60 -27.78 8.96
CA VAL A 367 -2.16 -27.31 7.70
C VAL A 367 -2.39 -28.52 6.78
N SER A 368 -3.45 -29.27 7.05
CA SER A 368 -3.72 -30.57 6.40
C SER A 368 -4.36 -30.47 5.01
N THR A 369 -4.71 -29.28 4.58
CA THR A 369 -5.38 -29.01 3.29
C THR A 369 -4.42 -28.57 2.19
N LEU A 370 -3.19 -28.22 2.53
CA LEU A 370 -2.15 -27.82 1.58
C LEU A 370 -1.50 -29.07 0.99
N THR A 371 -1.67 -29.26 -0.33
CA THR A 371 -1.21 -30.48 -1.01
C THR A 371 0.15 -30.35 -1.68
N VAL A 372 0.55 -29.11 -2.00
CA VAL A 372 1.84 -28.80 -2.65
C VAL A 372 2.54 -27.71 -1.91
N VAL A 373 3.82 -27.90 -1.62
CA VAL A 373 4.69 -26.86 -1.04
C VAL A 373 5.95 -26.72 -1.88
N GLU A 374 6.28 -25.45 -2.19
CA GLU A 374 7.49 -25.09 -2.90
C GLU A 374 8.38 -24.24 -2.00
N LEU A 375 9.43 -24.86 -1.46
CA LEU A 375 10.44 -24.17 -0.65
C LEU A 375 11.39 -23.43 -1.60
N PRO A 376 11.57 -22.11 -1.43
CA PRO A 376 12.42 -21.32 -2.30
C PRO A 376 13.91 -21.68 -2.15
N GLU A 377 14.72 -21.28 -3.10
CA GLU A 377 16.18 -21.47 -3.08
C GLU A 377 16.84 -20.78 -1.87
N THR A 378 16.21 -19.73 -1.36
CA THR A 378 16.66 -18.96 -0.19
C THR A 378 16.45 -19.68 1.13
N MET A 379 15.72 -20.81 1.14
CA MET A 379 15.39 -21.55 2.36
C MET A 379 16.63 -22.10 3.04
N THR A 380 16.80 -21.80 4.33
CA THR A 380 17.95 -22.25 5.13
C THR A 380 17.58 -23.00 6.40
N TRP A 381 16.36 -22.79 6.92
CA TRP A 381 15.93 -23.35 8.20
C TRP A 381 14.43 -23.65 8.23
N LEU A 382 14.05 -24.82 8.74
CA LEU A 382 12.68 -25.17 9.09
C LEU A 382 12.64 -25.48 10.59
N GLY A 383 11.87 -24.70 11.35
CA GLY A 383 11.76 -24.81 12.81
C GLY A 383 11.12 -26.11 13.29
N THR A 384 11.16 -26.33 14.60
CA THR A 384 10.59 -27.50 15.26
C THR A 384 9.12 -27.65 14.90
N ARG A 385 8.74 -28.85 14.40
CA ARG A 385 7.37 -29.19 13.97
C ARG A 385 6.73 -28.19 13.01
N SER A 386 7.53 -27.43 12.29
CA SER A 386 7.03 -26.35 11.43
C SER A 386 6.08 -26.84 10.34
N MET A 387 6.21 -28.08 9.90
CA MET A 387 5.34 -28.71 8.90
C MET A 387 4.70 -30.02 9.42
N ALA A 388 4.70 -30.25 10.74
CA ALA A 388 4.10 -31.44 11.31
C ALA A 388 2.56 -31.44 11.14
N GLY A 389 1.98 -32.60 10.93
CA GLY A 389 0.54 -32.77 10.75
C GLY A 389 -0.01 -32.33 9.39
N MET A 390 0.85 -32.02 8.42
CA MET A 390 0.44 -31.73 7.03
C MET A 390 0.08 -33.02 6.29
N THR A 391 -0.99 -33.67 6.73
CA THR A 391 -1.40 -35.02 6.24
C THR A 391 -1.89 -35.02 4.80
N GLY A 392 -2.24 -33.86 4.25
CA GLY A 392 -2.66 -33.71 2.86
C GLY A 392 -1.52 -33.42 1.88
N LEU A 393 -0.27 -33.31 2.35
CA LEU A 393 0.86 -33.02 1.47
C LEU A 393 1.11 -34.17 0.48
N GLU A 394 1.02 -33.86 -0.81
CA GLU A 394 1.19 -34.79 -1.92
C GLU A 394 2.51 -34.58 -2.67
N LYS A 395 3.03 -33.36 -2.65
CA LYS A 395 4.27 -32.99 -3.34
C LYS A 395 5.03 -31.91 -2.58
N LEU A 396 6.35 -32.10 -2.49
CA LEU A 396 7.27 -31.11 -1.94
C LEU A 396 8.35 -30.80 -2.97
N THR A 397 8.61 -29.53 -3.21
CA THR A 397 9.75 -29.08 -4.02
C THR A 397 10.67 -28.24 -3.14
N SER A 398 11.97 -28.44 -3.22
CA SER A 398 12.96 -27.56 -2.59
C SER A 398 13.87 -27.00 -3.66
N GLY A 399 13.88 -25.66 -3.81
CA GLY A 399 14.83 -24.95 -4.68
C GLY A 399 16.21 -24.78 -4.06
N ALA A 400 16.36 -25.13 -2.77
CA ALA A 400 17.62 -24.91 -2.04
C ALA A 400 18.73 -25.86 -2.49
N GLY A 401 19.78 -25.33 -3.06
CA GLY A 401 20.98 -26.09 -3.44
C GLY A 401 21.78 -26.58 -2.23
N ARG A 402 21.72 -25.87 -1.09
CA ARG A 402 22.18 -26.31 0.20
C ARG A 402 20.98 -26.83 1.00
N VAL A 403 21.07 -28.06 1.51
CA VAL A 403 20.00 -28.67 2.31
C VAL A 403 19.64 -27.77 3.50
N PRO A 404 18.39 -27.33 3.66
CA PRO A 404 17.97 -26.56 4.82
C PRO A 404 18.15 -27.35 6.10
N GLU A 405 18.61 -26.68 7.16
CA GLU A 405 18.70 -27.28 8.49
C GLU A 405 17.27 -27.42 9.08
N LEU A 406 17.07 -28.50 9.87
CA LEU A 406 15.78 -28.84 10.45
C LEU A 406 15.81 -28.79 11.97
N GLY A 407 14.75 -28.25 12.56
CA GLY A 407 14.43 -28.44 13.96
C GLY A 407 13.97 -29.88 14.26
N GLU A 408 13.42 -30.07 15.44
CA GLU A 408 12.93 -31.38 15.87
C GLU A 408 11.57 -31.70 15.21
N GLU A 409 11.41 -32.95 14.75
CA GLU A 409 10.12 -33.49 14.29
C GLU A 409 9.38 -32.62 13.25
N VAL A 410 10.12 -32.00 12.32
CA VAL A 410 9.54 -31.08 11.31
C VAL A 410 8.38 -31.73 10.58
N TRP A 411 8.47 -33.01 10.27
CA TRP A 411 7.53 -33.79 9.47
C TRP A 411 6.67 -34.77 10.30
N ALA A 412 6.56 -34.58 11.64
CA ALA A 412 5.80 -35.48 12.47
C ALA A 412 4.35 -35.63 11.96
N GLY A 413 3.91 -36.87 11.76
CA GLY A 413 2.58 -37.18 11.23
C GLY A 413 2.42 -37.03 9.71
N VAL A 414 3.48 -36.69 8.98
CA VAL A 414 3.51 -36.67 7.50
C VAL A 414 4.05 -38.01 6.98
N ASN A 415 3.38 -38.59 5.99
CA ASN A 415 3.82 -39.82 5.36
C ASN A 415 4.89 -39.56 4.29
N GLN A 416 6.09 -39.19 4.72
CA GLN A 416 7.19 -38.77 3.84
C GLN A 416 7.53 -39.80 2.75
N SER A 417 7.46 -41.10 3.06
CA SER A 417 7.79 -42.15 2.10
C SER A 417 6.87 -42.28 0.90
N SER A 418 5.71 -41.60 0.91
CA SER A 418 4.76 -41.52 -0.20
C SER A 418 4.82 -40.21 -0.97
N ILE A 419 5.63 -39.26 -0.53
CA ILE A 419 5.65 -37.91 -1.08
C ILE A 419 6.91 -37.71 -1.92
N PRO A 420 6.80 -37.38 -3.23
CA PRO A 420 7.94 -36.98 -4.03
C PRO A 420 8.51 -35.64 -3.54
N LEU A 421 9.81 -35.63 -3.25
CA LEU A 421 10.58 -34.45 -2.96
C LEU A 421 11.50 -34.15 -4.15
N THR A 422 11.13 -33.14 -4.92
CA THR A 422 11.95 -32.66 -6.02
C THR A 422 13.03 -31.70 -5.47
N VAL A 423 14.30 -31.96 -5.75
CA VAL A 423 15.44 -31.15 -5.30
C VAL A 423 16.37 -30.84 -6.46
N PRO A 424 17.19 -29.77 -6.40
CA PRO A 424 18.18 -29.48 -7.44
C PRO A 424 19.08 -30.68 -7.74
N SER A 425 19.39 -30.92 -9.01
CA SER A 425 20.11 -32.13 -9.46
C SER A 425 21.43 -32.34 -8.73
N GLY A 426 22.23 -31.29 -8.54
CA GLY A 426 23.50 -31.34 -7.79
C GLY A 426 23.34 -31.48 -6.29
N SER A 427 22.13 -31.60 -5.73
CA SER A 427 21.84 -31.66 -4.29
C SER A 427 21.26 -33.01 -3.85
N VAL A 428 20.88 -33.88 -4.78
CA VAL A 428 20.20 -35.17 -4.51
C VAL A 428 20.88 -35.98 -3.44
N ASP A 429 22.20 -36.20 -3.56
CA ASP A 429 22.95 -37.02 -2.60
C ASP A 429 23.03 -36.40 -1.20
N ARG A 430 23.07 -35.06 -1.13
CA ARG A 430 23.03 -34.30 0.12
C ARG A 430 21.70 -34.47 0.84
N TYR A 431 20.57 -34.34 0.12
CA TYR A 431 19.23 -34.55 0.68
C TYR A 431 19.04 -36.01 1.13
N LYS A 432 19.53 -37.00 0.35
CA LYS A 432 19.50 -38.43 0.72
C LYS A 432 20.32 -38.76 1.96
N ALA A 433 21.34 -37.95 2.26
CA ALA A 433 22.16 -38.12 3.46
C ALA A 433 21.63 -37.35 4.68
N ALA A 434 20.72 -36.39 4.50
CA ALA A 434 20.27 -35.50 5.56
C ALA A 434 19.12 -36.12 6.39
N GLU A 435 19.24 -36.06 7.72
CA GLU A 435 18.21 -36.53 8.64
C GLU A 435 16.86 -35.83 8.39
N GLN A 436 15.78 -36.57 8.59
CA GLN A 436 14.40 -36.22 8.28
C GLN A 436 14.14 -36.02 6.77
N TRP A 437 15.07 -35.47 5.97
CA TRP A 437 14.91 -35.33 4.52
C TRP A 437 14.97 -36.66 3.78
N LYS A 438 15.85 -37.56 4.20
CA LYS A 438 16.10 -38.87 3.57
C LYS A 438 14.89 -39.79 3.51
N GLU A 439 13.86 -39.52 4.30
CA GLU A 439 12.62 -40.31 4.37
C GLU A 439 11.66 -40.06 3.23
N PHE A 440 11.87 -38.96 2.45
CA PHE A 440 11.07 -38.64 1.25
C PHE A 440 11.51 -39.45 0.03
N MET A 441 10.61 -39.54 -0.97
CA MET A 441 10.97 -40.03 -2.30
C MET A 441 11.72 -38.93 -3.06
N ILE A 442 13.06 -38.89 -2.90
CA ILE A 442 13.90 -37.82 -3.43
C ILE A 442 14.11 -37.99 -4.92
N GLU A 443 13.68 -37.03 -5.70
CA GLU A 443 13.80 -36.97 -7.15
C GLU A 443 14.68 -35.79 -7.57
N SER A 444 15.41 -35.95 -8.67
CA SER A 444 16.19 -34.89 -9.30
C SER A 444 15.22 -33.90 -9.98
N GLY A 445 15.24 -32.66 -9.54
CA GLY A 445 14.61 -31.54 -10.23
C GLY A 445 15.62 -30.82 -11.13
N TRP A 446 15.14 -29.77 -11.79
CA TRP A 446 16.05 -28.85 -12.49
C TRP A 446 16.74 -27.93 -11.47
N LEU A 447 17.98 -27.57 -11.80
CA LEU A 447 18.74 -26.58 -11.03
C LEU A 447 18.42 -25.20 -11.60
N ARG A 448 18.07 -24.22 -10.75
CA ARG A 448 17.85 -22.85 -11.22
C ARG A 448 19.11 -22.32 -11.90
N GLY A 449 18.95 -21.78 -13.10
CA GLY A 449 20.07 -21.36 -13.93
C GLY A 449 20.66 -22.44 -14.83
N ASP A 450 20.31 -23.71 -14.62
CA ASP A 450 20.59 -24.84 -15.54
C ASP A 450 19.56 -24.82 -16.67
N VAL A 451 19.75 -23.89 -17.59
CA VAL A 451 18.82 -23.65 -18.70
C VAL A 451 18.84 -24.77 -19.72
N ASN A 452 20.03 -25.31 -19.99
CA ASN A 452 20.22 -26.40 -20.94
C ASN A 452 19.84 -27.78 -20.39
N GLY A 453 19.69 -27.91 -19.04
CA GLY A 453 19.26 -29.14 -18.38
C GLY A 453 20.37 -30.19 -18.24
N ASP A 454 21.66 -29.81 -18.29
CA ASP A 454 22.79 -30.73 -18.15
C ASP A 454 23.19 -31.03 -16.69
N GLY A 455 22.58 -30.32 -15.73
CA GLY A 455 22.79 -30.50 -14.29
C GLY A 455 23.88 -29.61 -13.70
N GLU A 456 24.45 -28.71 -14.48
CA GLU A 456 25.43 -27.72 -14.05
C GLU A 456 24.95 -26.31 -14.39
N VAL A 457 25.31 -25.29 -13.62
CA VAL A 457 25.08 -23.88 -13.98
C VAL A 457 26.41 -23.27 -14.39
N ASN A 458 26.58 -23.02 -15.67
CA ASN A 458 27.83 -22.53 -16.21
C ASN A 458 27.59 -21.66 -17.48
N ILE A 459 28.67 -21.36 -18.21
CA ILE A 459 28.61 -20.52 -19.43
C ILE A 459 27.73 -21.13 -20.55
N ALA A 460 27.51 -22.46 -20.53
CA ALA A 460 26.67 -23.10 -21.54
C ALA A 460 25.19 -22.69 -21.41
N ASP A 461 24.74 -22.41 -20.16
CA ASP A 461 23.38 -21.93 -19.89
C ASP A 461 23.17 -20.50 -20.37
N ILE A 462 24.21 -19.66 -20.23
CA ILE A 462 24.20 -18.31 -20.81
C ILE A 462 24.06 -18.39 -22.32
N ASN A 463 24.82 -19.26 -23.00
CA ASN A 463 24.71 -19.45 -24.44
C ASN A 463 23.33 -19.98 -24.86
N ALA A 464 22.72 -20.83 -24.03
CA ALA A 464 21.35 -21.31 -24.23
C ALA A 464 20.33 -20.16 -24.12
N LEU A 465 20.45 -19.32 -23.11
CA LEU A 465 19.60 -18.12 -22.95
C LEU A 465 19.76 -17.15 -24.11
N VAL A 466 20.99 -16.84 -24.48
CA VAL A 466 21.27 -15.98 -25.67
C VAL A 466 20.58 -16.53 -26.90
N SER A 467 20.66 -17.85 -27.15
CA SER A 467 20.00 -18.49 -28.28
C SER A 467 18.47 -18.32 -28.24
N ILE A 468 17.83 -18.47 -27.07
CA ILE A 468 16.39 -18.23 -26.90
C ILE A 468 16.04 -16.77 -27.17
N ILE A 469 16.75 -15.84 -26.54
CA ILE A 469 16.52 -14.40 -26.69
C ILE A 469 16.66 -13.97 -28.14
N LEU A 470 17.60 -14.57 -28.86
CA LEU A 470 17.81 -14.34 -30.29
C LEU A 470 16.80 -15.09 -31.19
N GLY A 471 15.76 -15.70 -30.61
CA GLY A 471 14.62 -16.23 -31.35
C GLY A 471 14.73 -17.71 -31.77
N GLN A 472 15.71 -18.48 -31.25
CA GLN A 472 15.69 -19.93 -31.42
C GLN A 472 14.56 -20.55 -30.61
N VAL A 473 13.84 -21.51 -31.20
CA VAL A 473 12.71 -22.21 -30.56
C VAL A 473 13.20 -23.48 -29.89
N PHE A 474 12.88 -23.62 -28.61
CA PHE A 474 13.14 -24.79 -27.80
C PHE A 474 11.83 -25.41 -27.29
N ASP A 475 11.88 -26.56 -26.65
CA ASP A 475 10.71 -27.20 -26.05
C ASP A 475 10.21 -26.41 -24.80
N ASP A 476 8.97 -26.71 -24.38
CA ASP A 476 8.34 -26.04 -23.24
C ASP A 476 9.12 -26.22 -21.93
N ALA A 477 9.84 -27.32 -21.76
CA ALA A 477 10.63 -27.58 -20.56
C ALA A 477 11.87 -26.66 -20.53
N PHE A 478 12.50 -26.47 -21.69
CA PHE A 478 13.62 -25.57 -21.86
C PHE A 478 13.22 -24.11 -21.65
N MET A 479 12.09 -23.69 -22.24
CA MET A 479 11.57 -22.34 -22.09
C MET A 479 11.22 -22.01 -20.63
N ARG A 480 10.65 -22.97 -19.86
CA ARG A 480 10.38 -22.76 -18.41
C ARG A 480 11.65 -22.61 -17.57
N ARG A 481 12.78 -23.23 -17.99
CA ARG A 481 14.06 -23.07 -17.27
C ARG A 481 14.76 -21.75 -17.58
N ALA A 482 14.36 -21.11 -18.68
CA ALA A 482 15.01 -19.92 -19.21
C ALA A 482 14.56 -18.63 -18.48
N ASP A 483 13.37 -18.59 -17.90
CA ASP A 483 12.95 -17.51 -16.97
C ASP A 483 13.61 -17.75 -15.61
N VAL A 484 14.89 -17.38 -15.53
CA VAL A 484 15.75 -17.67 -14.36
C VAL A 484 15.44 -16.75 -13.20
N ASN A 485 14.94 -15.54 -13.46
CA ASN A 485 14.61 -14.55 -12.45
C ASN A 485 13.13 -14.61 -12.02
N ASP A 486 12.27 -15.44 -12.67
CA ASP A 486 10.83 -15.59 -12.42
C ASP A 486 10.02 -14.30 -12.59
N ASP A 487 10.39 -13.42 -13.52
CA ASP A 487 9.60 -12.21 -13.80
C ASP A 487 8.53 -12.43 -14.90
N GLY A 488 8.50 -13.59 -15.51
CA GLY A 488 7.55 -14.02 -16.54
C GLY A 488 8.00 -13.70 -17.97
N GLU A 489 9.17 -13.11 -18.15
CA GLU A 489 9.78 -12.79 -19.43
C GLU A 489 11.15 -13.46 -19.56
N ILE A 490 11.50 -13.94 -20.76
CA ILE A 490 12.84 -14.48 -21.04
C ILE A 490 13.63 -13.40 -21.77
N ASN A 491 14.58 -12.78 -21.09
CA ASN A 491 15.32 -11.63 -21.62
C ASN A 491 16.72 -11.50 -21.00
N ILE A 492 17.37 -10.34 -21.22
CA ILE A 492 18.74 -10.10 -20.76
C ILE A 492 18.90 -10.14 -19.22
N SER A 493 17.82 -9.93 -18.47
CA SER A 493 17.85 -10.00 -17.00
C SER A 493 18.09 -11.43 -16.51
N ASP A 494 17.65 -12.45 -17.28
CA ASP A 494 17.90 -13.86 -16.96
C ASP A 494 19.38 -14.24 -17.17
N ILE A 495 20.03 -13.66 -18.15
CA ILE A 495 21.49 -13.83 -18.34
C ILE A 495 22.24 -13.32 -17.10
N ASN A 496 21.85 -12.13 -16.60
CA ASN A 496 22.44 -11.58 -15.39
C ASN A 496 22.11 -12.44 -14.14
N ALA A 497 20.92 -13.04 -14.08
CA ALA A 497 20.55 -13.97 -13.02
C ALA A 497 21.44 -15.22 -13.03
N VAL A 498 21.69 -15.83 -14.20
CA VAL A 498 22.64 -16.96 -14.34
C VAL A 498 24.05 -16.54 -13.94
N LEU A 499 24.52 -15.37 -14.40
CA LEU A 499 25.82 -14.84 -14.00
C LEU A 499 25.94 -14.67 -12.49
N SER A 500 24.86 -14.18 -11.84
CA SER A 500 24.83 -14.04 -10.37
C SER A 500 24.97 -15.39 -9.65
N ILE A 501 24.29 -16.41 -10.17
CA ILE A 501 24.38 -17.78 -9.62
C ILE A 501 25.80 -18.33 -9.80
N ILE A 502 26.40 -18.21 -10.98
CA ILE A 502 27.78 -18.67 -11.27
C ILE A 502 28.78 -17.97 -10.34
N MET A 503 28.59 -16.69 -10.08
CA MET A 503 29.46 -15.89 -9.22
C MET A 503 29.18 -16.04 -7.72
N GLY A 504 28.13 -16.80 -7.34
CA GLY A 504 27.75 -17.03 -5.94
C GLY A 504 27.15 -15.80 -5.25
N SER A 505 26.60 -14.87 -6.02
CA SER A 505 25.89 -13.69 -5.50
C SER A 505 24.38 -13.92 -5.51
N SER A 506 23.66 -13.36 -4.52
CA SER A 506 22.19 -13.34 -4.53
C SER A 506 21.69 -12.33 -5.54
N PHE A 507 20.66 -12.67 -6.31
CA PHE A 507 20.01 -11.74 -7.22
C PHE A 507 18.59 -11.41 -6.74
N LYS A 508 18.09 -10.26 -7.21
CA LYS A 508 16.77 -9.78 -6.90
C LYS A 508 16.05 -9.52 -8.22
N ALA A 509 15.07 -10.35 -8.54
CA ALA A 509 14.22 -10.10 -9.70
C ALA A 509 13.35 -8.87 -9.43
N THR A 510 13.44 -7.85 -10.26
CA THR A 510 12.51 -6.72 -10.23
C THR A 510 12.46 -6.10 -11.60
N LEU A 511 11.34 -6.27 -12.30
CA LEU A 511 11.06 -5.45 -13.49
C LEU A 511 10.61 -4.07 -12.98
N MET A 512 11.36 -3.03 -13.34
CA MET A 512 11.07 -1.66 -12.91
C MET A 512 10.41 -0.89 -14.06
N PRO A 513 9.45 0.01 -13.80
CA PRO A 513 8.96 0.92 -14.82
C PRO A 513 10.08 1.83 -15.32
N ASP A 514 9.86 2.40 -16.52
CA ASP A 514 10.76 3.34 -17.21
C ASP A 514 11.57 4.21 -16.24
N THR A 515 12.90 4.19 -16.38
CA THR A 515 13.83 4.99 -15.54
C THR A 515 13.85 6.45 -15.94
N GLY A 516 13.33 6.80 -17.11
CA GLY A 516 13.52 8.10 -17.76
C GLY A 516 14.86 8.23 -18.47
N ASP A 517 15.76 7.23 -18.38
CA ASP A 517 17.00 7.18 -19.16
C ASP A 517 16.69 7.02 -20.64
N ARG A 518 17.57 7.51 -21.50
CA ARG A 518 17.34 7.54 -22.93
C ARG A 518 18.53 7.01 -23.70
N MET A 519 18.23 6.23 -24.72
CA MET A 519 19.20 5.93 -25.75
C MET A 519 19.20 7.04 -26.81
N HIS A 520 20.36 7.28 -27.38
CA HIS A 520 20.56 8.27 -28.43
C HIS A 520 21.36 7.68 -29.59
N LEU A 521 20.87 7.95 -30.79
CA LEU A 521 21.51 7.63 -32.05
C LEU A 521 21.50 8.89 -32.91
N ASP A 522 22.67 9.29 -33.42
CA ASP A 522 22.78 10.50 -34.23
C ASP A 522 22.17 10.26 -35.63
N ASP A 523 21.55 11.31 -36.19
CA ASP A 523 21.08 11.29 -37.59
C ASP A 523 22.21 11.01 -38.55
N VAL A 524 21.95 10.21 -39.58
CA VAL A 524 22.96 9.77 -40.51
C VAL A 524 22.67 10.19 -41.94
N TYR A 525 23.74 10.62 -42.61
CA TYR A 525 23.79 10.76 -44.07
C TYR A 525 24.60 9.62 -44.65
N ILE A 526 24.00 8.86 -45.59
CA ILE A 526 24.66 7.71 -46.24
C ILE A 526 24.25 7.59 -47.71
N GLN A 527 25.23 7.41 -48.62
CA GLN A 527 24.97 7.22 -50.04
C GLN A 527 24.87 5.71 -50.41
N PRO A 528 24.16 5.37 -51.49
CA PRO A 528 24.14 4.00 -51.98
C PRO A 528 25.55 3.44 -52.18
N GLY A 529 25.83 2.28 -51.62
CA GLY A 529 27.12 1.62 -51.64
C GLY A 529 28.06 1.99 -50.48
N GLU A 530 27.75 3.00 -49.68
CA GLU A 530 28.53 3.36 -48.50
C GLU A 530 28.17 2.50 -47.26
N GLU A 531 29.16 2.36 -46.41
CA GLU A 531 28.99 1.84 -45.03
C GLU A 531 29.20 2.97 -44.04
N ARG A 532 28.36 2.98 -42.97
CA ARG A 532 28.49 3.92 -41.86
C ARG A 532 28.37 3.18 -40.53
N THR A 533 29.28 3.51 -39.63
CA THR A 533 29.21 3.05 -38.24
C THR A 533 28.61 4.17 -37.39
N LEU A 534 27.55 3.82 -36.65
CA LEU A 534 26.78 4.71 -35.81
C LEU A 534 26.98 4.27 -34.38
N ALA A 535 27.39 5.21 -33.51
CA ALA A 535 27.52 4.97 -32.10
C ALA A 535 26.15 5.10 -31.44
N VAL A 536 25.78 4.12 -30.65
CA VAL A 536 24.58 4.16 -29.79
C VAL A 536 25.02 4.58 -28.39
N LYS A 537 24.49 5.70 -27.91
CA LYS A 537 24.80 6.30 -26.61
C LYS A 537 23.67 6.07 -25.66
N LEU A 538 23.97 6.02 -24.36
CA LEU A 538 23.00 5.80 -23.29
C LEU A 538 23.26 6.77 -22.15
N GLU A 539 22.23 7.53 -21.74
CA GLU A 539 22.27 8.28 -20.50
C GLU A 539 22.47 7.31 -19.32
N ASN A 540 23.30 7.69 -18.35
CA ASN A 540 23.62 6.88 -17.15
C ASN A 540 24.12 5.45 -17.47
N ALA A 541 24.90 5.27 -18.54
CA ALA A 541 25.43 3.96 -18.95
C ALA A 541 26.08 3.17 -17.78
N SER A 542 26.76 3.86 -16.87
CA SER A 542 27.39 3.26 -15.69
C SER A 542 26.42 2.63 -14.70
N GLY A 543 25.10 2.84 -14.83
CA GLY A 543 24.08 2.21 -14.01
C GLY A 543 23.75 0.78 -14.43
N TYR A 544 24.14 0.37 -15.63
CA TYR A 544 23.70 -0.89 -16.25
C TYR A 544 24.87 -1.77 -16.67
N SER A 545 24.68 -3.09 -16.63
CA SER A 545 25.70 -4.10 -17.00
C SER A 545 25.33 -4.89 -18.25
N SER A 546 24.12 -4.74 -18.76
CA SER A 546 23.64 -5.44 -19.95
C SER A 546 22.52 -4.69 -20.66
N LEU A 547 22.33 -5.00 -21.94
CA LEU A 547 21.39 -4.35 -22.83
C LEU A 547 20.82 -5.35 -23.84
N GLN A 548 19.53 -5.24 -24.13
CA GLN A 548 18.85 -5.89 -25.24
C GLN A 548 18.07 -4.83 -26.02
N CYS A 549 18.07 -4.90 -27.37
CA CYS A 549 17.19 -4.08 -28.19
C CYS A 549 16.95 -4.73 -29.58
N ASP A 550 15.86 -4.32 -30.21
CA ASP A 550 15.57 -4.63 -31.62
C ASP A 550 15.97 -3.44 -32.50
N ILE A 551 16.77 -3.70 -33.51
CA ILE A 551 17.27 -2.74 -34.52
C ILE A 551 16.40 -2.90 -35.73
N ILE A 552 15.56 -1.92 -36.04
CA ILE A 552 14.71 -1.89 -37.24
C ILE A 552 15.35 -0.98 -38.24
N LEU A 553 15.72 -1.54 -39.38
CA LEU A 553 16.32 -0.83 -40.52
C LEU A 553 15.27 -0.59 -41.59
N PRO A 554 15.27 0.59 -42.24
CA PRO A 554 14.41 0.87 -43.39
C PRO A 554 14.85 0.04 -44.61
N GLN A 555 13.94 -0.13 -45.57
CA GLN A 555 14.29 -0.77 -46.84
C GLN A 555 15.49 -0.06 -47.49
N GLY A 556 16.46 -0.81 -47.95
CA GLY A 556 17.67 -0.29 -48.57
C GLY A 556 18.81 -0.03 -47.58
N LEU A 557 18.62 -0.30 -46.28
CA LEU A 557 19.72 -0.44 -45.34
C LEU A 557 19.86 -1.89 -44.87
N THR A 558 21.10 -2.34 -44.76
CA THR A 558 21.46 -3.65 -44.21
C THR A 558 22.40 -3.49 -43.02
N LEU A 559 22.18 -4.25 -41.95
CA LEU A 559 23.12 -4.36 -40.84
C LEU A 559 24.36 -5.17 -41.31
N VAL A 560 25.54 -4.56 -41.26
CA VAL A 560 26.80 -5.21 -41.59
C VAL A 560 27.49 -5.77 -40.36
N ALA A 561 27.46 -4.99 -39.26
CA ALA A 561 28.07 -5.38 -38.03
C ALA A 561 27.35 -4.68 -36.86
N ASN A 562 27.33 -5.36 -35.70
CA ASN A 562 27.02 -4.80 -34.43
C ASN A 562 28.23 -5.05 -33.51
N ASN A 563 28.87 -3.96 -33.04
CA ASN A 563 30.10 -4.06 -32.26
C ASN A 563 29.82 -3.53 -30.86
N GLY A 564 29.95 -4.40 -29.85
CA GLY A 564 29.89 -4.05 -28.47
C GLY A 564 31.18 -3.38 -27.96
N ALA A 565 31.11 -2.76 -26.79
CA ALA A 565 32.26 -2.21 -26.11
C ALA A 565 33.25 -3.33 -25.68
N GLN A 566 34.52 -2.94 -25.52
CA GLN A 566 35.56 -3.89 -25.12
C GLN A 566 35.25 -4.51 -23.73
N GLY A 567 35.27 -5.84 -23.65
CA GLY A 567 34.96 -6.57 -22.41
C GLY A 567 33.52 -7.03 -22.30
N TYR A 568 32.70 -6.80 -23.33
CA TYR A 568 31.32 -7.28 -23.39
C TYR A 568 31.16 -8.35 -24.47
N VAL A 569 30.29 -9.31 -24.19
CA VAL A 569 29.81 -10.23 -25.24
C VAL A 569 28.68 -9.50 -25.96
N ASN A 570 28.70 -9.53 -27.27
CA ASN A 570 27.72 -8.89 -28.12
C ASN A 570 27.27 -9.88 -29.21
N GLU A 571 26.01 -10.21 -29.20
CA GLU A 571 25.39 -11.17 -30.12
C GLU A 571 24.23 -10.50 -30.86
N THR A 572 24.04 -10.90 -32.10
CA THR A 572 22.97 -10.35 -32.95
C THR A 572 22.37 -11.43 -33.82
N CYS A 573 21.05 -11.44 -33.91
CA CYS A 573 20.30 -12.32 -34.80
C CYS A 573 19.28 -11.54 -35.63
N ALA A 574 19.14 -11.84 -36.91
CA ALA A 574 18.07 -11.33 -37.75
C ALA A 574 16.73 -12.00 -37.34
N ILE A 575 15.73 -11.20 -36.98
CA ILE A 575 14.37 -11.65 -36.68
C ILE A 575 13.57 -11.76 -37.97
N ASP A 576 13.72 -10.75 -38.84
CA ASP A 576 13.13 -10.71 -40.19
C ASP A 576 14.02 -9.94 -41.16
N ALA A 577 13.49 -9.55 -42.33
CA ALA A 577 14.25 -8.87 -43.37
C ALA A 577 14.72 -7.46 -42.96
N THR A 578 14.11 -6.84 -41.97
CA THR A 578 14.33 -5.44 -41.56
C THR A 578 14.71 -5.31 -40.09
N THR A 579 14.47 -6.33 -39.31
CA THR A 579 14.64 -6.29 -37.84
C THR A 579 15.74 -7.27 -37.42
N SER A 580 16.68 -6.79 -36.62
CA SER A 580 17.71 -7.60 -35.97
C SER A 580 17.65 -7.36 -34.46
N ARG A 581 17.72 -8.41 -33.64
CA ARG A 581 17.85 -8.31 -32.20
C ARG A 581 19.31 -8.33 -31.79
N ALA A 582 19.68 -7.38 -30.95
CA ALA A 582 21.00 -7.29 -30.35
C ALA A 582 20.93 -7.55 -28.86
N VAL A 583 21.88 -8.31 -28.35
CA VAL A 583 22.03 -8.61 -26.91
C VAL A 583 23.49 -8.34 -26.55
N MET A 584 23.70 -7.54 -25.50
CA MET A 584 25.03 -7.21 -24.99
C MET A 584 25.09 -7.36 -23.49
N TYR A 585 26.09 -8.07 -22.97
CA TYR A 585 26.24 -8.32 -21.54
C TYR A 585 27.72 -8.48 -21.14
N SER A 586 28.02 -8.19 -19.88
CA SER A 586 29.36 -8.34 -19.31
C SER A 586 29.44 -9.60 -18.44
N LEU A 587 30.34 -10.52 -18.78
CA LEU A 587 30.62 -11.71 -17.95
C LEU A 587 31.17 -11.38 -16.54
N SER A 588 31.78 -10.20 -16.40
CA SER A 588 32.27 -9.69 -15.10
C SER A 588 31.29 -8.76 -14.41
N ARG A 589 30.07 -8.55 -14.97
CA ARG A 589 29.06 -7.60 -14.49
C ARG A 589 29.58 -6.16 -14.38
N THR A 590 30.55 -5.82 -15.23
CA THR A 590 31.05 -4.44 -15.31
C THR A 590 29.97 -3.53 -15.89
N ALA A 591 29.83 -2.33 -15.34
CA ALA A 591 28.90 -1.35 -15.85
C ALA A 591 29.25 -0.92 -17.28
N LEU A 592 28.22 -0.65 -18.11
CA LEU A 592 28.37 -0.11 -19.45
C LEU A 592 29.14 1.21 -19.40
N ASP A 593 29.97 1.46 -20.42
CA ASP A 593 30.77 2.67 -20.53
C ASP A 593 30.42 3.38 -21.85
N ASP A 594 30.03 4.64 -21.74
CA ASP A 594 29.68 5.54 -22.85
C ASP A 594 30.78 6.61 -23.13
N SER A 595 32.00 6.40 -22.62
CA SER A 595 33.02 7.45 -22.53
C SER A 595 33.60 7.92 -23.86
N ASN A 596 33.59 7.08 -24.94
CA ASN A 596 34.26 7.43 -26.22
C ASN A 596 33.43 7.17 -27.49
N ASP A 597 32.86 5.96 -27.66
CA ASP A 597 32.22 5.52 -28.91
C ASP A 597 30.78 5.04 -28.72
N GLY A 598 30.15 5.37 -27.60
CA GLY A 598 28.84 4.86 -27.17
C GLY A 598 28.93 3.48 -26.52
N VAL A 599 27.79 2.99 -26.03
CA VAL A 599 27.70 1.67 -25.37
C VAL A 599 27.85 0.53 -26.33
N PHE A 600 27.43 0.71 -27.59
CA PHE A 600 27.73 -0.17 -28.73
C PHE A 600 27.64 0.62 -30.05
N SER A 601 28.02 0.01 -31.15
CA SER A 601 27.91 0.63 -32.47
C SER A 601 27.31 -0.32 -33.49
N ILE A 602 26.50 0.21 -34.38
CA ILE A 602 25.96 -0.50 -35.55
C ILE A 602 26.63 0.01 -36.83
N THR A 603 27.05 -0.91 -37.70
CA THR A 603 27.54 -0.58 -39.04
C THR A 603 26.44 -0.97 -40.02
N VAL A 604 25.97 0.01 -40.78
CA VAL A 604 24.93 -0.18 -41.79
C VAL A 604 25.49 0.12 -43.17
N ARG A 605 24.99 -0.60 -44.17
CA ARG A 605 25.30 -0.38 -45.59
C ARG A 605 24.04 0.03 -46.33
N ALA A 606 24.14 1.10 -47.13
CA ALA A 606 23.06 1.55 -48.00
C ALA A 606 23.12 0.88 -49.37
N ASP A 607 21.98 0.53 -49.92
CA ASP A 607 21.82 0.12 -51.30
C ASP A 607 21.01 1.16 -52.12
N ALA A 608 20.81 0.90 -53.40
CA ALA A 608 20.10 1.81 -54.30
C ALA A 608 18.58 1.93 -54.02
N ALA A 609 18.03 1.08 -53.15
CA ALA A 609 16.63 1.09 -52.81
C ALA A 609 16.32 1.96 -51.57
N LEU A 610 17.34 2.55 -50.92
CA LEU A 610 17.17 3.43 -49.76
C LEU A 610 16.38 4.68 -50.16
N PRO A 611 15.24 4.97 -49.52
CA PRO A 611 14.47 6.20 -49.71
C PRO A 611 15.29 7.45 -49.39
N SER A 612 14.91 8.60 -49.96
CA SER A 612 15.58 9.90 -49.68
C SER A 612 15.49 10.29 -48.21
N GLU A 613 14.40 9.88 -47.56
CA GLU A 613 14.16 10.05 -46.09
C GLU A 613 13.71 8.70 -45.54
N ALA A 614 14.35 8.28 -44.45
CA ALA A 614 14.05 7.02 -43.77
C ALA A 614 14.44 7.15 -42.28
N GLU A 615 14.10 6.17 -41.48
CA GLU A 615 14.48 6.14 -40.06
C GLU A 615 15.08 4.79 -39.67
N ILE A 616 16.10 4.81 -38.82
CA ILE A 616 16.54 3.68 -38.01
C ILE A 616 15.83 3.76 -36.69
N VAL A 617 15.25 2.68 -36.23
CA VAL A 617 14.55 2.62 -34.95
C VAL A 617 15.19 1.54 -34.07
N LEU A 618 15.50 1.91 -32.81
CA LEU A 618 15.81 0.96 -31.75
C LEU A 618 14.59 0.87 -30.85
N THR A 619 14.04 -0.32 -30.70
CA THR A 619 12.82 -0.57 -29.94
C THR A 619 12.96 -1.79 -29.04
N GLY A 620 12.00 -2.03 -28.13
CA GLY A 620 12.09 -3.14 -27.20
C GLY A 620 13.35 -3.08 -26.34
N ILE A 621 13.79 -1.86 -26.01
CA ILE A 621 15.03 -1.62 -25.29
C ILE A 621 14.85 -2.02 -23.83
N LEU A 622 15.65 -2.97 -23.38
CA LEU A 622 15.71 -3.43 -22.01
C LEU A 622 17.15 -3.31 -21.49
N LEU A 623 17.29 -2.66 -20.37
CA LEU A 623 18.55 -2.53 -19.64
C LEU A 623 18.48 -3.36 -18.36
N SER A 624 19.61 -3.91 -17.92
CA SER A 624 19.69 -4.57 -16.62
C SER A 624 20.97 -4.19 -15.89
N ASP A 625 20.87 -3.96 -14.58
CA ASP A 625 22.00 -3.62 -13.73
C ASP A 625 22.71 -4.86 -13.17
N ALA A 626 23.74 -4.62 -12.38
CA ALA A 626 24.50 -5.67 -11.71
C ALA A 626 23.69 -6.41 -10.63
N ASP A 627 22.57 -5.86 -10.15
CA ASP A 627 21.68 -6.46 -9.16
C ASP A 627 20.49 -7.18 -9.81
N ASN A 628 20.50 -7.32 -11.16
CA ASN A 628 19.50 -7.98 -12.00
C ASN A 628 18.11 -7.29 -12.01
N ALA A 629 18.05 -6.01 -11.70
CA ALA A 629 16.86 -5.23 -11.99
C ALA A 629 16.84 -4.91 -13.49
N GLY A 630 15.70 -5.09 -14.13
CA GLY A 630 15.46 -4.78 -15.53
C GLY A 630 14.63 -3.51 -15.70
N TRP A 631 14.93 -2.70 -16.73
CA TRP A 631 14.19 -1.48 -17.03
C TRP A 631 13.91 -1.38 -18.53
N HIS A 632 12.66 -1.09 -18.87
CA HIS A 632 12.30 -0.70 -20.22
C HIS A 632 12.69 0.75 -20.48
N VAL A 633 13.24 1.02 -21.65
CA VAL A 633 13.62 2.35 -22.13
C VAL A 633 12.80 2.68 -23.38
N ALA A 634 12.44 3.94 -23.54
CA ALA A 634 11.69 4.40 -24.70
C ALA A 634 12.45 4.17 -26.01
N ASP A 635 11.71 3.96 -27.11
CA ASP A 635 12.28 3.81 -28.45
C ASP A 635 13.21 4.97 -28.80
N CYS A 636 14.32 4.64 -29.45
CA CYS A 636 15.27 5.61 -30.00
C CYS A 636 15.14 5.63 -31.52
N ARG A 637 15.17 6.81 -32.15
CA ARG A 637 15.03 7.01 -33.60
C ARG A 637 16.11 7.91 -34.11
N ALA A 638 16.65 7.58 -35.32
CA ALA A 638 17.57 8.43 -36.03
C ALA A 638 17.11 8.57 -37.48
N SER A 639 17.14 9.79 -37.97
CA SER A 639 16.81 10.07 -39.37
C SER A 639 17.97 9.62 -40.31
N VAL A 640 17.61 8.98 -41.39
CA VAL A 640 18.53 8.58 -42.44
C VAL A 640 18.22 9.37 -43.70
N THR A 641 19.20 10.11 -44.21
CA THR A 641 19.06 10.87 -45.45
C THR A 641 19.97 10.33 -46.54
N ASN A 642 19.41 10.18 -47.73
CA ASN A 642 20.11 9.73 -48.95
C ASN A 642 19.86 10.75 -50.06
N SER A 643 20.60 11.86 -50.11
CA SER A 643 20.44 12.82 -51.17
C SER A 643 21.52 12.59 -52.26
N THR A 644 21.07 12.50 -53.50
CA THR A 644 21.92 12.38 -54.72
C THR A 644 22.39 13.72 -55.27
N GLY A 645 22.07 14.85 -54.59
CA GLY A 645 22.37 16.22 -55.08
C GLY A 645 23.10 17.07 -54.06
N VAL A 646 24.13 17.78 -54.49
CA VAL A 646 24.95 18.72 -53.68
C VAL A 646 24.14 19.94 -53.22
N GLU A 647 22.91 20.13 -53.67
CA GLU A 647 22.05 21.28 -53.32
C GLU A 647 21.24 21.09 -52.04
N ASP A 648 20.98 19.86 -51.63
CA ASP A 648 20.10 19.60 -50.43
C ASP A 648 20.81 19.65 -49.07
N LEU A 649 22.15 19.54 -49.06
CA LEU A 649 22.93 19.68 -47.82
C LEU A 649 22.89 21.08 -47.18
N ARG A 650 22.47 22.10 -47.96
CA ARG A 650 22.25 23.45 -47.44
C ARG A 650 20.86 23.65 -46.79
N ALA A 651 19.98 22.72 -46.94
CA ALA A 651 18.57 22.89 -46.58
C ALA A 651 18.16 22.33 -45.21
N SER A 652 19.04 21.67 -44.43
CA SER A 652 18.54 20.86 -43.31
C SER A 652 18.76 21.40 -41.89
N ALA A 653 19.54 22.44 -41.66
CA ALA A 653 19.63 23.04 -40.30
C ALA A 653 20.11 24.51 -40.35
N ASP A 654 19.64 25.32 -39.46
CA ASP A 654 20.20 26.62 -39.15
C ASP A 654 21.68 26.43 -38.79
N ARG A 655 22.57 27.23 -39.35
CA ARG A 655 24.01 27.13 -39.15
C ARG A 655 24.54 28.41 -38.52
N VAL A 656 25.50 28.27 -37.63
CA VAL A 656 26.20 29.40 -37.01
C VAL A 656 27.71 29.12 -37.09
N TRP A 657 28.46 29.98 -37.83
CA TRP A 657 29.92 29.86 -37.97
C TRP A 657 30.58 31.20 -37.98
N ILE A 658 31.89 31.23 -38.00
CA ILE A 658 32.72 32.44 -38.08
C ILE A 658 33.51 32.36 -39.40
N GLU A 659 33.40 33.42 -40.18
CA GLU A 659 34.16 33.57 -41.41
C GLU A 659 34.65 35.03 -41.54
N ASP A 660 35.94 35.24 -41.88
CA ASP A 660 36.57 36.55 -42.03
C ASP A 660 36.23 37.52 -40.85
N HIS A 661 36.33 37.06 -39.63
CA HIS A 661 36.04 37.83 -38.42
C HIS A 661 34.55 38.28 -38.27
N ALA A 662 33.65 37.74 -39.10
CA ALA A 662 32.21 38.01 -38.97
C ALA A 662 31.45 36.80 -38.47
N LEU A 663 30.40 37.03 -37.72
CA LEU A 663 29.42 36.01 -37.34
C LEU A 663 28.47 35.77 -38.55
N CYS A 664 28.44 34.57 -39.03
CA CYS A 664 27.55 34.11 -40.08
C CYS A 664 26.45 33.21 -39.50
N ILE A 665 25.21 33.49 -39.87
CA ILE A 665 24.03 32.69 -39.48
C ILE A 665 23.21 32.42 -40.73
N ASP A 666 23.06 31.16 -41.09
CA ASP A 666 22.17 30.72 -42.18
C ASP A 666 20.90 30.15 -41.59
N THR A 667 19.74 30.68 -41.98
CA THR A 667 18.43 30.29 -41.43
C THR A 667 17.39 30.15 -42.52
N ARG A 668 16.39 29.29 -42.31
CA ARG A 668 15.33 29.03 -43.30
C ARG A 668 14.24 30.07 -43.35
N HIS A 669 14.04 30.77 -42.25
CA HIS A 669 12.94 31.70 -42.05
C HIS A 669 13.43 33.01 -41.47
N ASP A 670 12.72 34.10 -41.81
CA ASP A 670 12.93 35.36 -41.11
C ASP A 670 12.70 35.19 -39.64
N GLY A 671 13.55 35.79 -38.80
CA GLY A 671 13.45 35.59 -37.32
C GLY A 671 14.46 36.45 -36.55
N THR A 672 14.76 36.02 -35.36
CA THR A 672 15.75 36.68 -34.50
C THR A 672 16.67 35.65 -33.85
N ALA A 673 17.96 35.99 -33.72
CA ALA A 673 18.89 35.29 -32.86
C ALA A 673 19.36 36.22 -31.75
N GLN A 674 19.66 35.68 -30.58
CA GLN A 674 20.22 36.47 -29.48
C GLN A 674 21.73 36.21 -29.38
N LEU A 675 22.53 37.26 -29.45
CA LEU A 675 23.98 37.20 -29.25
C LEU A 675 24.30 37.65 -27.82
N VAL A 676 24.83 36.74 -27.01
CA VAL A 676 25.16 36.96 -25.60
C VAL A 676 26.67 36.98 -25.40
N ALA A 677 27.22 38.05 -24.92
CA ALA A 677 28.65 38.15 -24.58
C ALA A 677 28.94 37.53 -23.20
N ILE A 678 30.19 37.18 -22.95
CA ILE A 678 30.64 36.57 -21.67
C ILE A 678 30.39 37.43 -20.45
N ASN A 679 30.26 38.75 -20.62
CA ASN A 679 29.93 39.70 -19.55
C ASN A 679 28.43 39.78 -19.26
N GLY A 680 27.59 38.94 -19.91
CA GLY A 680 26.16 38.90 -19.74
C GLY A 680 25.36 39.93 -20.56
N THR A 681 26.00 40.81 -21.33
CA THR A 681 25.27 41.68 -22.26
C THR A 681 24.76 40.91 -23.45
N SER A 682 23.52 41.17 -23.87
CA SER A 682 22.92 40.54 -25.04
C SER A 682 22.36 41.54 -26.02
N ARG A 683 22.35 41.18 -27.30
CA ARG A 683 21.65 41.93 -28.36
C ARG A 683 20.93 40.95 -29.28
N ASP A 684 19.79 41.37 -29.78
CA ASP A 684 19.04 40.63 -30.78
C ASP A 684 19.59 40.95 -32.18
N LEU A 685 19.71 39.89 -32.99
CA LEU A 685 20.10 39.95 -34.42
C LEU A 685 18.84 39.62 -35.23
N THR A 686 18.45 40.51 -36.12
CA THR A 686 17.35 40.26 -37.05
C THR A 686 17.83 39.44 -38.21
N LEU A 687 17.22 38.29 -38.46
CA LEU A 687 17.60 37.35 -39.50
C LEU A 687 16.62 37.42 -40.67
N ALA A 688 17.13 37.42 -41.89
CA ALA A 688 16.35 37.09 -43.07
C ALA A 688 16.61 35.66 -43.47
N ALA A 689 15.69 35.00 -44.15
CA ALA A 689 15.89 33.65 -44.68
C ALA A 689 17.14 33.61 -45.58
N GLY A 690 18.05 32.65 -45.35
CA GLY A 690 19.34 32.55 -45.99
C GLY A 690 20.50 33.00 -45.08
N GLU A 691 21.63 33.29 -45.71
CA GLU A 691 22.86 33.65 -45.01
C GLU A 691 22.83 35.12 -44.52
N ASN A 692 23.03 35.31 -43.24
CA ASN A 692 23.11 36.59 -42.57
C ASN A 692 24.52 36.77 -42.01
N ARG A 693 25.14 37.96 -42.21
CA ARG A 693 26.50 38.23 -41.80
C ARG A 693 26.57 39.48 -40.88
N TYR A 694 27.11 39.31 -39.71
CA TYR A 694 27.19 40.36 -38.70
C TYR A 694 28.65 40.64 -38.30
N SER A 695 29.06 41.91 -38.34
CA SER A 695 30.32 42.32 -37.71
C SER A 695 30.13 42.34 -36.20
N VAL A 696 31.02 41.62 -35.51
CA VAL A 696 31.03 41.51 -34.04
C VAL A 696 32.44 41.70 -33.55
N GLU A 697 32.63 42.43 -32.48
CA GLU A 697 33.95 42.68 -31.86
C GLU A 697 34.59 41.33 -31.42
N PRO A 698 35.93 41.23 -31.44
CA PRO A 698 36.62 40.04 -30.97
C PRO A 698 36.20 39.69 -29.52
N GLY A 699 35.88 38.39 -29.30
CA GLY A 699 35.44 37.95 -27.98
C GLY A 699 34.78 36.55 -28.00
N PHE A 700 34.35 36.11 -26.83
CA PHE A 700 33.57 34.87 -26.69
C PHE A 700 32.09 35.20 -26.53
N TYR A 701 31.28 34.51 -27.29
CA TYR A 701 29.82 34.71 -27.35
C TYR A 701 29.06 33.42 -27.36
N VAL A 702 27.79 33.50 -26.97
CA VAL A 702 26.80 32.45 -27.18
C VAL A 702 25.74 33.04 -28.12
N VAL A 703 25.50 32.38 -29.23
CA VAL A 703 24.36 32.66 -30.13
C VAL A 703 23.22 31.75 -29.76
N VAL A 704 22.06 32.29 -29.42
CA VAL A 704 20.83 31.54 -29.19
C VAL A 704 19.94 31.71 -30.42
N LEU A 705 19.68 30.63 -31.12
CA LEU A 705 18.87 30.59 -32.34
C LEU A 705 17.89 29.41 -32.25
N ASN A 706 16.59 29.68 -32.34
CA ASN A 706 15.52 28.66 -32.30
C ASN A 706 15.64 27.68 -31.10
N GLY A 707 15.99 28.20 -29.90
CA GLY A 707 16.14 27.41 -28.69
C GLY A 707 17.46 26.64 -28.57
N LYS A 708 18.32 26.67 -29.57
CA LYS A 708 19.68 26.09 -29.56
C LYS A 708 20.70 27.16 -29.24
N SER A 709 21.76 26.79 -28.51
CA SER A 709 22.86 27.66 -28.11
C SER A 709 24.16 27.25 -28.80
N TYR A 710 24.79 28.20 -29.50
CA TYR A 710 26.07 28.00 -30.23
C TYR A 710 27.16 28.82 -29.53
N LYS A 711 28.20 28.19 -29.04
CA LYS A 711 29.37 28.88 -28.45
C LYS A 711 30.35 29.23 -29.57
N ILE A 712 30.68 30.53 -29.68
CA ILE A 712 31.56 31.04 -30.73
C ILE A 712 32.70 31.87 -30.13
N SER A 713 33.83 31.86 -30.82
CA SER A 713 34.99 32.72 -30.50
C SER A 713 35.39 33.50 -31.73
N ILE A 714 35.28 34.82 -31.68
CA ILE A 714 35.71 35.73 -32.71
C ILE A 714 37.09 36.24 -32.35
N ARG A 715 38.09 36.04 -33.16
CA ARG A 715 39.49 36.41 -32.95
C ARG A 715 39.86 37.63 -33.70
#